data_860db08f0129e4c4942a09b05df6563e
#
_entry.id   860db08f0129e4c4942a09b05df6563e
#
_cell.length_a   1.000
_cell.length_b   1.000
_cell.length_c   1.000
_cell.angle_alpha   90.00
_cell.angle_beta   90.00
_cell.angle_gamma   90.00
#
_symmetry.space_group_name_H-M   'P 1'
#
loop_
_entity.id
_entity.type
_entity.pdbx_description
1 polymer ?
#
loop_
_entity_poly.entity_id
_entity_poly.type
_entity_poly.pdbx_seq_one_letter_code
_entity_poly.pdbx_strand_id
1 'polypeptide(L)'
;MRGIACGIFSLLLASAVVAAEAGFSVPPTVAVSGGKAVISFSVAAPTDVEVAVVDAQGKVVRHLAAGALGGGNPPPPPLQPGLGQQLEWDFKDDLGKPVAAGPLKARVRTGTQVRLGRFLGGDVCRFGEPDSLAADEDGNIYILGYEGNHNQNFKTLRAFSPDGRFLRTILPFPADLKPGAAKDVAAWDAARGSFHPRNLASTNPEFYSTSVLHVVSASRERGIVLTDGAAVYAVDGRGGVPGRAFLVQNLWPRDGRLPNSGGGPVFLAESPDGKCLYLSGPYSSRTRYGHVPDPRFPPGRLYRVTRGPGETMQPFATVPVAPDRDAESGHWTGTPDHYTVPRGPVHQAAVDAKGNVYVADRENGCIAIFDDEGRPLDEIPVKFPDLVAVHPATGAVYVMEKDCVGYHRFRKRLLKFEGLDKPAAPVAGYQFSDEGDWPAMVLSTSGGRTRVWVAGVKGGLAVLEDAGDEFREVETEFRPRPEAQTMFSRLAADPSREEVYASDAGNRLWRYDGESGREELLQRGGKPLAAVDLAVGWDGLLYVRTGEGFSGPLERLTRDLEPAPYPATGTHVLSPYIYSRYGVGNCEKGLGVGPDGKVYISFMYDWTKYLVSGFGADGRPLKGPYLQGRMRPDHYKAGMPKELTSAIVGPIPGACGGVRVDRDGNIYVGLRVLPGDLAAPAPFGKDPAWASFTGCVVKFPPAGGTVAGIPDGPEAAADPSALAMKGGVAIRGALAAYPGIAPLSGGGYGGNTSGCVCRVPRFDLDRYGRLVYPNAVANTVTLADNAGNVILEFGAYGNFDSGYVPPEAKDARPLVAVPEIPLGWPTGAAITERHIYICDTYNRRLVRVDLGYAAEAACDVR
;
A
#
# COMPACT_ATOMS: atom_id res chain seq x y z
N MET A 1 -16.78 -43.04 52.30
CA MET A 1 -15.69 -42.09 52.57
C MET A 1 -15.63 -41.12 51.41
N ARG A 2 -15.97 -39.87 51.69
CA ARG A 2 -16.11 -38.80 50.70
C ARG A 2 -14.72 -38.18 50.41
N GLY A 3 -14.24 -38.21 49.18
CA GLY A 3 -13.06 -37.48 48.72
C GLY A 3 -13.47 -36.13 48.13
N ILE A 4 -13.06 -35.05 48.74
CA ILE A 4 -13.26 -33.66 48.32
C ILE A 4 -12.20 -33.35 47.28
N ALA A 5 -12.62 -33.10 46.03
CA ALA A 5 -11.77 -32.54 45.00
C ALA A 5 -11.71 -31.01 45.17
N CYS A 6 -10.52 -30.53 45.51
CA CYS A 6 -10.21 -29.12 45.63
C CYS A 6 -9.90 -28.55 44.20
N GLY A 7 -10.86 -27.87 43.61
CA GLY A 7 -10.68 -27.15 42.37
C GLY A 7 -9.90 -25.86 42.62
N ILE A 8 -8.69 -25.78 42.09
CA ILE A 8 -7.92 -24.52 42.04
C ILE A 8 -8.48 -23.69 40.93
N PHE A 9 -9.29 -22.68 41.28
CA PHE A 9 -9.67 -21.57 40.40
C PHE A 9 -8.46 -20.63 40.29
N SER A 10 -7.71 -20.74 39.20
CA SER A 10 -6.74 -19.71 38.84
C SER A 10 -7.50 -18.49 38.35
N LEU A 11 -7.70 -17.52 39.24
CA LEU A 11 -8.06 -16.16 38.85
C LEU A 11 -6.90 -15.60 38.04
N LEU A 12 -7.09 -15.53 36.73
CA LEU A 12 -6.35 -14.61 35.87
C LEU A 12 -6.82 -13.17 36.23
N LEU A 13 -6.10 -12.56 37.16
CA LEU A 13 -6.13 -11.11 37.32
C LEU A 13 -5.62 -10.51 36.01
N ALA A 14 -6.54 -10.08 35.14
CA ALA A 14 -6.26 -9.05 34.17
C ALA A 14 -5.82 -7.83 35.00
N SER A 15 -4.53 -7.57 35.03
CA SER A 15 -3.99 -6.30 35.52
C SER A 15 -4.49 -5.21 34.56
N ALA A 16 -5.66 -4.67 34.86
CA ALA A 16 -5.97 -3.31 34.49
C ALA A 16 -4.87 -2.49 35.17
N VAL A 17 -3.87 -2.10 34.41
CA VAL A 17 -3.00 -1.00 34.81
C VAL A 17 -3.95 0.18 34.92
N VAL A 18 -4.39 0.47 36.14
CA VAL A 18 -4.96 1.75 36.51
C VAL A 18 -3.87 2.72 36.09
N ALA A 19 -4.09 3.47 35.01
CA ALA A 19 -3.23 4.57 34.64
C ALA A 19 -3.21 5.48 35.89
N ALA A 20 -2.11 5.42 36.66
CA ALA A 20 -1.87 6.39 37.71
C ALA A 20 -2.02 7.74 37.02
N GLU A 21 -2.80 8.67 37.62
CA GLU A 21 -3.03 9.98 37.03
C GLU A 21 -1.68 10.55 36.63
N ALA A 22 -1.42 10.69 35.31
CA ALA A 22 -0.19 11.19 34.75
C ALA A 22 -0.12 12.69 35.04
N GLY A 23 0.21 13.05 36.25
CA GLY A 23 0.23 14.41 36.76
C GLY A 23 1.58 14.78 37.32
N PHE A 24 1.67 16.01 37.82
CA PHE A 24 2.85 16.54 38.45
C PHE A 24 2.81 16.31 39.96
N SER A 25 3.87 15.72 40.54
CA SER A 25 4.12 15.78 41.99
C SER A 25 4.72 17.17 42.38
N VAL A 26 5.47 17.78 41.45
CA VAL A 26 5.97 19.17 41.55
C VAL A 26 5.74 19.84 40.20
N PRO A 27 4.83 20.86 40.11
CA PRO A 27 4.63 21.60 38.87
C PRO A 27 5.90 22.30 38.37
N PRO A 28 6.01 22.61 37.08
CA PRO A 28 7.19 23.28 36.53
C PRO A 28 7.40 24.68 37.15
N THR A 29 8.66 24.93 37.42
CA THR A 29 9.15 26.24 37.87
C THR A 29 10.36 26.65 37.04
N VAL A 30 10.61 27.95 36.94
CA VAL A 30 11.77 28.47 36.20
C VAL A 30 12.57 29.39 37.11
N ALA A 31 13.87 29.19 37.12
CA ALA A 31 14.86 30.10 37.74
C ALA A 31 15.84 30.60 36.64
N VAL A 32 16.03 31.91 36.55
CA VAL A 32 17.00 32.50 35.59
C VAL A 32 18.26 32.88 36.34
N SER A 33 19.40 32.33 35.92
CA SER A 33 20.71 32.61 36.49
C SER A 33 21.81 32.39 35.43
N GLY A 34 22.82 33.25 35.45
CA GLY A 34 24.00 33.10 34.57
C GLY A 34 23.70 33.14 33.08
N GLY A 35 22.63 33.83 32.65
CA GLY A 35 22.22 33.89 31.25
C GLY A 35 21.51 32.63 30.74
N LYS A 36 21.05 31.75 31.64
CA LYS A 36 20.25 30.54 31.32
C LYS A 36 18.98 30.52 32.15
N ALA A 37 17.93 29.89 31.63
CA ALA A 37 16.73 29.52 32.37
C ALA A 37 16.82 28.03 32.77
N VAL A 38 16.64 27.77 34.07
CA VAL A 38 16.63 26.42 34.63
C VAL A 38 15.18 26.04 34.90
N ILE A 39 14.67 25.06 34.21
CA ILE A 39 13.29 24.55 34.30
C ILE A 39 13.32 23.29 35.17
N SER A 40 12.58 23.30 36.28
CA SER A 40 12.51 22.17 37.22
C SER A 40 11.10 21.72 37.44
N PHE A 41 10.86 20.39 37.41
CA PHE A 41 9.56 19.78 37.68
C PHE A 41 9.72 18.32 38.15
N SER A 42 8.66 17.70 38.64
CA SER A 42 8.63 16.29 38.93
C SER A 42 7.27 15.69 38.58
N VAL A 43 7.27 14.53 37.91
CA VAL A 43 6.05 13.78 37.61
C VAL A 43 5.67 12.84 38.77
N ALA A 44 4.37 12.54 38.91
CA ALA A 44 3.86 11.74 40.03
C ALA A 44 4.15 10.23 39.88
N ALA A 45 4.31 9.75 38.65
CA ALA A 45 4.54 8.33 38.32
C ALA A 45 5.35 8.23 37.03
N PRO A 46 5.91 7.04 36.71
CA PRO A 46 6.55 6.77 35.42
C PRO A 46 5.61 7.10 34.25
N THR A 47 6.05 7.99 33.35
CA THR A 47 5.27 8.48 32.21
C THR A 47 6.23 9.12 31.21
N ASP A 48 5.75 9.44 29.99
CA ASP A 48 6.51 10.31 29.10
C ASP A 48 6.29 11.79 29.42
N VAL A 49 7.25 12.60 29.04
CA VAL A 49 7.22 14.05 29.19
C VAL A 49 7.64 14.72 27.89
N GLU A 50 7.10 15.92 27.66
CA GLU A 50 7.46 16.85 26.61
C GLU A 50 7.70 18.23 27.22
N VAL A 51 8.87 18.83 27.00
CA VAL A 51 9.28 20.11 27.55
C VAL A 51 9.61 21.08 26.43
N ALA A 52 8.93 22.23 26.41
CA ALA A 52 9.11 23.25 25.40
C ALA A 52 9.12 24.66 26.01
N VAL A 53 9.68 25.61 25.29
CA VAL A 53 9.44 27.04 25.50
C VAL A 53 8.47 27.54 24.44
N VAL A 54 7.42 28.24 24.88
CA VAL A 54 6.38 28.77 24.01
C VAL A 54 6.25 30.29 24.15
N ASP A 55 5.81 30.95 23.07
CA ASP A 55 5.50 32.36 23.06
C ASP A 55 4.10 32.67 23.66
N ALA A 56 3.71 33.92 23.63
CA ALA A 56 2.42 34.39 24.16
C ALA A 56 1.20 33.78 23.44
N GLN A 57 1.37 33.33 22.22
CA GLN A 57 0.34 32.66 21.40
C GLN A 57 0.34 31.14 21.59
N GLY A 58 1.24 30.60 22.42
CA GLY A 58 1.40 29.17 22.65
C GLY A 58 2.21 28.43 21.55
N LYS A 59 2.77 29.16 20.61
CA LYS A 59 3.64 28.59 19.57
C LYS A 59 4.99 28.19 20.17
N VAL A 60 5.45 26.99 19.86
CA VAL A 60 6.76 26.51 20.31
C VAL A 60 7.88 27.31 19.65
N VAL A 61 8.75 27.90 20.46
CA VAL A 61 9.97 28.58 20.02
C VAL A 61 11.22 27.73 20.24
N ARG A 62 11.17 26.84 21.22
CA ARG A 62 12.24 25.87 21.49
C ARG A 62 11.70 24.55 22.00
N HIS A 63 12.04 23.47 21.31
CA HIS A 63 11.84 22.10 21.76
C HIS A 63 13.03 21.69 22.64
N LEU A 64 12.81 21.45 23.91
CA LEU A 64 13.92 21.17 24.83
C LEU A 64 14.17 19.66 24.94
N ALA A 65 13.15 18.88 25.29
CA ALA A 65 13.27 17.46 25.49
C ALA A 65 11.92 16.77 25.41
N ALA A 66 11.91 15.51 24.98
CA ALA A 66 10.80 14.59 25.20
C ALA A 66 11.31 13.17 25.37
N GLY A 67 10.66 12.39 26.23
CA GLY A 67 11.02 10.99 26.46
C GLY A 67 10.31 10.37 27.66
N ALA A 68 10.43 9.05 27.79
CA ALA A 68 9.82 8.30 28.88
C ALA A 68 10.68 8.35 30.14
N LEU A 69 10.08 8.77 31.24
CA LEU A 69 10.68 8.71 32.58
C LEU A 69 10.28 7.41 33.29
N GLY A 70 11.25 6.65 33.79
CA GLY A 70 11.03 5.35 34.38
C GLY A 70 10.77 4.23 33.38
N GLY A 71 11.16 4.43 32.12
CA GLY A 71 11.12 3.41 31.05
C GLY A 71 12.20 2.33 31.20
N GLY A 72 12.23 1.38 30.26
CA GLY A 72 13.21 0.29 30.24
C GLY A 72 14.63 0.75 29.94
N ASN A 73 14.79 1.83 29.16
CA ASN A 73 16.05 2.52 28.93
C ASN A 73 16.09 3.84 29.71
N PRO A 74 17.27 4.37 30.05
CA PRO A 74 17.38 5.74 30.53
C PRO A 74 16.74 6.72 29.54
N PRO A 75 16.07 7.80 30.01
CA PRO A 75 15.49 8.78 29.11
C PRO A 75 16.57 9.46 28.25
N PRO A 76 16.21 9.96 27.06
CA PRO A 76 17.16 10.62 26.20
C PRO A 76 17.64 11.95 26.81
N PRO A 77 18.92 12.31 26.68
CA PRO A 77 19.41 13.60 27.10
C PRO A 77 18.63 14.76 26.45
N PRO A 78 18.41 15.90 27.15
CA PRO A 78 18.93 16.28 28.46
C PRO A 78 18.11 15.78 29.67
N LEU A 79 17.10 14.93 29.47
CA LEU A 79 16.35 14.30 30.57
C LEU A 79 17.28 13.43 31.41
N GLN A 80 17.01 13.37 32.72
CA GLN A 80 17.79 12.60 33.69
C GLN A 80 17.00 11.36 34.12
N PRO A 81 17.66 10.26 34.52
CA PRO A 81 17.01 9.15 35.19
C PRO A 81 16.24 9.61 36.44
N GLY A 82 15.03 9.06 36.61
CA GLY A 82 14.14 9.42 37.73
C GLY A 82 12.98 10.33 37.30
N LEU A 83 12.13 10.65 38.26
CA LEU A 83 10.89 11.40 38.00
C LEU A 83 11.03 12.91 38.14
N GLY A 84 12.04 13.35 38.90
CA GLY A 84 12.42 14.77 39.02
C GLY A 84 13.36 15.18 37.89
N GLN A 85 13.08 16.32 37.28
CA GLN A 85 13.79 16.78 36.11
C GLN A 85 14.30 18.23 36.30
N GLN A 86 15.45 18.51 35.72
CA GLN A 86 16.01 19.84 35.64
C GLN A 86 16.68 20.03 34.27
N LEU A 87 16.19 21.00 33.49
CA LEU A 87 16.67 21.30 32.15
C LEU A 87 17.14 22.76 32.06
N GLU A 88 18.17 22.98 31.28
CA GLU A 88 18.70 24.33 31.00
C GLU A 88 18.28 24.82 29.63
N TRP A 89 17.93 26.08 29.48
CA TRP A 89 17.66 26.76 28.22
C TRP A 89 18.55 28.03 28.09
N ASP A 90 19.17 28.15 26.92
CA ASP A 90 20.14 29.21 26.60
C ASP A 90 19.53 30.42 25.86
N PHE A 91 18.22 30.59 25.92
CA PHE A 91 17.45 31.65 25.24
C PHE A 91 17.58 31.64 23.71
N LYS A 92 17.88 30.50 23.12
CA LYS A 92 17.91 30.31 21.66
C LYS A 92 16.74 29.43 21.19
N ASP A 93 16.33 29.69 19.93
CA ASP A 93 15.37 28.85 19.23
C ASP A 93 15.97 27.50 18.78
N ASP A 94 15.20 26.71 18.07
CA ASP A 94 15.65 25.39 17.55
C ASP A 94 16.79 25.51 16.54
N LEU A 95 16.97 26.64 15.89
CA LEU A 95 18.04 26.89 14.91
C LEU A 95 19.26 27.59 15.56
N GLY A 96 19.27 27.71 16.89
CA GLY A 96 20.36 28.35 17.63
C GLY A 96 20.40 29.89 17.58
N LYS A 97 19.34 30.52 17.06
CA LYS A 97 19.22 31.98 17.01
C LYS A 97 18.65 32.50 18.33
N PRO A 98 19.13 33.68 18.84
CA PRO A 98 18.52 34.29 20.00
C PRO A 98 17.03 34.55 19.82
N VAL A 99 16.23 34.16 20.83
CA VAL A 99 14.80 34.41 20.83
C VAL A 99 14.53 35.87 21.19
N ALA A 100 13.61 36.51 20.45
CA ALA A 100 13.25 37.91 20.72
C ALA A 100 12.68 38.10 22.15
N ALA A 101 12.95 39.22 22.76
CA ALA A 101 12.41 39.59 24.06
C ALA A 101 10.87 39.66 23.98
N GLY A 102 10.16 38.94 24.87
CA GLY A 102 8.73 38.88 24.94
C GLY A 102 8.27 37.98 26.08
N PRO A 103 6.95 37.87 26.33
CA PRO A 103 6.45 36.91 27.30
C PRO A 103 6.64 35.49 26.78
N LEU A 104 7.45 34.72 27.51
CA LEU A 104 7.73 33.31 27.21
C LEU A 104 7.32 32.43 28.39
N LYS A 105 6.89 31.21 28.10
CA LYS A 105 6.56 30.21 29.13
C LYS A 105 7.32 28.92 28.87
N ALA A 106 7.77 28.30 29.95
CA ALA A 106 8.17 26.90 29.92
C ALA A 106 6.90 26.03 30.06
N ARG A 107 6.62 25.21 29.08
CA ARG A 107 5.48 24.28 29.04
C ARG A 107 5.99 22.86 29.23
N VAL A 108 5.36 22.11 30.13
CA VAL A 108 5.61 20.69 30.32
C VAL A 108 4.29 19.96 30.13
N ARG A 109 4.34 18.93 29.29
CA ARG A 109 3.21 18.00 29.03
C ARG A 109 3.63 16.60 29.45
N THR A 110 2.69 15.78 29.87
CA THR A 110 2.95 14.41 30.31
C THR A 110 1.80 13.49 29.96
N GLY A 111 2.12 12.21 29.74
CA GLY A 111 1.16 11.17 29.41
C GLY A 111 0.56 11.39 28.03
N THR A 112 1.37 11.26 26.98
CA THR A 112 0.93 11.36 25.57
C THR A 112 -0.18 10.36 25.28
N GLN A 113 -1.24 10.86 24.68
CA GLN A 113 -2.42 10.11 24.26
C GLN A 113 -2.74 10.40 22.79
N VAL A 114 -3.49 9.53 22.17
CA VAL A 114 -3.93 9.70 20.79
C VAL A 114 -5.40 9.36 20.62
N ARG A 115 -6.06 10.01 19.70
CA ARG A 115 -7.42 9.71 19.30
C ARG A 115 -7.57 9.90 17.79
N LEU A 116 -8.53 9.22 17.19
CA LEU A 116 -8.88 9.48 15.79
C LEU A 116 -9.36 10.93 15.62
N GLY A 117 -8.66 11.70 14.78
CA GLY A 117 -9.07 13.04 14.41
C GLY A 117 -10.00 13.03 13.20
N ARG A 118 -9.48 12.66 12.05
CA ARG A 118 -10.28 12.53 10.81
C ARG A 118 -9.55 11.71 9.74
N PHE A 119 -10.32 11.31 8.73
CA PHE A 119 -9.77 10.82 7.47
C PHE A 119 -9.59 11.99 6.49
N LEU A 120 -8.48 11.98 5.75
CA LEU A 120 -8.19 12.94 4.69
C LEU A 120 -8.11 12.20 3.37
N GLY A 121 -8.79 12.71 2.36
CA GLY A 121 -8.97 11.98 1.11
C GLY A 121 -9.89 10.77 1.27
N GLY A 122 -9.80 9.86 0.33
CA GLY A 122 -10.66 8.68 0.27
C GLY A 122 -11.95 8.96 -0.51
N ASP A 123 -12.11 8.21 -1.61
CA ASP A 123 -13.31 8.24 -2.43
C ASP A 123 -13.80 6.80 -2.58
N VAL A 124 -15.04 6.52 -2.22
CA VAL A 124 -15.64 5.19 -2.28
C VAL A 124 -15.67 4.62 -3.70
N CYS A 125 -15.75 5.48 -4.70
CA CYS A 125 -15.73 5.11 -6.11
C CYS A 125 -14.31 5.07 -6.71
N ARG A 126 -13.28 5.55 -5.97
CA ARG A 126 -11.89 5.55 -6.44
C ARG A 126 -11.09 4.48 -5.70
N PHE A 127 -10.75 3.40 -6.37
CA PHE A 127 -10.00 2.27 -5.80
C PHE A 127 -9.06 1.62 -6.82
N GLY A 128 -8.44 2.44 -7.66
CA GLY A 128 -7.57 2.03 -8.76
C GLY A 128 -8.36 1.66 -10.01
N GLU A 129 -7.75 0.90 -10.88
CA GLU A 129 -8.39 0.45 -12.10
C GLU A 129 -9.34 -0.71 -11.80
N PRO A 130 -10.62 -0.63 -12.21
CA PRO A 130 -11.52 -1.78 -12.20
C PRO A 130 -10.95 -2.90 -13.08
N ASP A 131 -10.79 -4.08 -12.51
CA ASP A 131 -10.10 -5.21 -13.14
C ASP A 131 -11.07 -6.35 -13.46
N SER A 132 -12.03 -6.61 -12.56
CA SER A 132 -13.08 -7.60 -12.80
C SER A 132 -14.37 -7.23 -12.09
N LEU A 133 -15.48 -7.67 -12.65
CA LEU A 133 -16.84 -7.32 -12.24
C LEU A 133 -17.66 -8.59 -12.07
N ALA A 134 -18.55 -8.61 -11.06
CA ALA A 134 -19.63 -9.58 -10.93
C ALA A 134 -20.90 -8.89 -10.47
N ALA A 135 -22.04 -9.53 -10.68
CA ALA A 135 -23.34 -9.09 -10.16
C ALA A 135 -24.04 -10.26 -9.47
N ASP A 136 -24.81 -9.95 -8.42
CA ASP A 136 -25.69 -10.92 -7.77
C ASP A 136 -27.12 -10.87 -8.34
N GLU A 137 -27.99 -11.71 -7.80
CA GLU A 137 -29.41 -11.85 -8.22
C GLU A 137 -30.24 -10.61 -7.90
N ASP A 138 -29.79 -9.74 -6.99
CA ASP A 138 -30.43 -8.44 -6.68
C ASP A 138 -29.96 -7.34 -7.63
N GLY A 139 -28.97 -7.63 -8.47
CA GLY A 139 -28.32 -6.68 -9.36
C GLY A 139 -27.24 -5.84 -8.69
N ASN A 140 -26.83 -6.14 -7.45
CA ASN A 140 -25.69 -5.47 -6.84
C ASN A 140 -24.40 -5.81 -7.60
N ILE A 141 -23.53 -4.82 -7.74
CA ILE A 141 -22.29 -4.91 -8.49
C ILE A 141 -21.11 -5.06 -7.53
N TYR A 142 -20.29 -6.05 -7.79
CA TYR A 142 -19.04 -6.30 -7.09
C TYR A 142 -17.88 -5.93 -8.00
N ILE A 143 -17.13 -4.90 -7.62
CA ILE A 143 -16.03 -4.36 -8.42
C ILE A 143 -14.73 -4.68 -7.71
N LEU A 144 -13.86 -5.47 -8.35
CA LEU A 144 -12.49 -5.66 -7.94
C LEU A 144 -11.63 -4.64 -8.69
N GLY A 145 -11.09 -3.68 -7.97
CA GLY A 145 -10.12 -2.74 -8.50
C GLY A 145 -8.72 -3.05 -7.99
N TYR A 146 -7.74 -2.76 -8.80
CA TYR A 146 -6.36 -2.82 -8.36
C TYR A 146 -5.68 -1.48 -8.50
N GLU A 147 -4.73 -1.24 -7.65
CA GLU A 147 -3.81 -0.14 -7.75
C GLU A 147 -2.42 -0.65 -7.45
N GLY A 148 -1.51 -0.35 -8.31
CA GLY A 148 -0.20 -0.89 -8.18
C GLY A 148 0.82 -0.10 -8.96
N ASN A 149 2.06 -0.27 -8.55
CA ASN A 149 3.21 0.16 -9.29
C ASN A 149 4.15 -1.04 -9.39
N HIS A 150 4.43 -1.46 -10.60
CA HIS A 150 5.42 -2.47 -11.00
C HIS A 150 5.36 -3.84 -10.31
N ASN A 151 5.26 -3.94 -9.00
CA ASN A 151 5.33 -5.24 -8.29
C ASN A 151 4.46 -5.30 -7.03
N GLN A 152 3.61 -4.32 -6.80
CA GLN A 152 2.71 -4.28 -5.65
C GLN A 152 1.31 -3.91 -6.10
N ASN A 153 0.50 -4.91 -6.37
CA ASN A 153 -0.89 -4.73 -6.76
C ASN A 153 -1.78 -4.93 -5.55
N PHE A 154 -2.32 -3.85 -5.02
CA PHE A 154 -3.31 -3.92 -3.95
C PHE A 154 -4.69 -4.08 -4.58
N LYS A 155 -5.33 -5.21 -4.32
CA LYS A 155 -6.68 -5.50 -4.78
C LYS A 155 -7.69 -5.10 -3.71
N THR A 156 -8.76 -4.45 -4.13
CA THR A 156 -9.89 -4.08 -3.26
C THR A 156 -11.18 -4.49 -3.93
N LEU A 157 -12.02 -5.24 -3.23
CA LEU A 157 -13.35 -5.64 -3.69
C LEU A 157 -14.41 -4.83 -2.96
N ARG A 158 -15.23 -4.09 -3.69
CA ARG A 158 -16.32 -3.28 -3.14
C ARG A 158 -17.65 -3.65 -3.78
N ALA A 159 -18.72 -3.56 -2.99
CA ALA A 159 -20.08 -3.78 -3.43
C ALA A 159 -20.80 -2.44 -3.61
N PHE A 160 -21.58 -2.36 -4.70
CA PHE A 160 -22.42 -1.22 -5.05
C PHE A 160 -23.84 -1.70 -5.37
N SER A 161 -24.83 -0.85 -5.13
CA SER A 161 -26.20 -1.12 -5.55
C SER A 161 -26.35 -1.10 -7.08
N PRO A 162 -27.47 -1.58 -7.65
CA PRO A 162 -27.72 -1.50 -9.09
C PRO A 162 -27.67 -0.06 -9.66
N ASP A 163 -27.87 0.96 -8.80
CA ASP A 163 -27.78 2.37 -9.17
C ASP A 163 -26.40 2.97 -8.90
N GLY A 164 -25.41 2.17 -8.47
CA GLY A 164 -24.03 2.60 -8.28
C GLY A 164 -23.71 3.20 -6.91
N ARG A 165 -24.64 3.15 -5.95
CA ARG A 165 -24.38 3.60 -4.58
C ARG A 165 -23.47 2.61 -3.87
N PHE A 166 -22.43 3.09 -3.21
CA PHE A 166 -21.54 2.29 -2.39
C PHE A 166 -22.31 1.61 -1.25
N LEU A 167 -22.12 0.31 -1.10
CA LEU A 167 -22.72 -0.49 -0.06
C LEU A 167 -21.72 -0.83 1.05
N ARG A 168 -20.57 -1.40 0.66
CA ARG A 168 -19.49 -1.78 1.58
C ARG A 168 -18.23 -2.25 0.87
N THR A 169 -17.16 -2.33 1.62
CA THR A 169 -15.95 -3.05 1.21
C THR A 169 -16.06 -4.52 1.63
N ILE A 170 -15.86 -5.42 0.68
CA ILE A 170 -15.85 -6.87 0.93
C ILE A 170 -14.42 -7.33 1.27
N LEU A 171 -13.44 -6.86 0.47
CA LEU A 171 -12.03 -7.17 0.67
C LEU A 171 -11.20 -5.88 0.55
N PRO A 172 -10.33 -5.63 1.51
CA PRO A 172 -10.10 -6.39 2.77
C PRO A 172 -11.38 -6.47 3.61
N PHE A 173 -11.55 -7.58 4.34
CA PHE A 173 -12.76 -7.82 5.13
C PHE A 173 -12.93 -6.80 6.28
N PRO A 174 -14.14 -6.55 6.81
CA PRO A 174 -14.36 -5.58 7.89
C PRO A 174 -13.82 -6.08 9.23
N ALA A 175 -13.39 -5.14 10.07
CA ALA A 175 -12.76 -5.43 11.36
C ALA A 175 -13.70 -6.06 12.41
N ASP A 176 -15.01 -5.94 12.23
CA ASP A 176 -16.03 -6.47 13.13
C ASP A 176 -16.48 -7.91 12.79
N LEU A 177 -15.78 -8.60 11.88
CA LEU A 177 -16.02 -10.01 11.65
C LEU A 177 -15.76 -10.83 12.92
N LYS A 178 -16.50 -11.93 13.07
CA LYS A 178 -16.20 -12.90 14.12
C LYS A 178 -14.85 -13.60 13.81
N PRO A 179 -13.97 -13.81 14.79
CA PRO A 179 -12.66 -14.43 14.55
C PRO A 179 -12.75 -15.77 13.79
N GLY A 180 -13.77 -16.58 14.04
CA GLY A 180 -13.98 -17.84 13.33
C GLY A 180 -14.30 -17.69 11.85
N ALA A 181 -14.88 -16.57 11.43
CA ALA A 181 -15.21 -16.29 10.03
C ALA A 181 -14.00 -15.81 9.22
N ALA A 182 -12.91 -15.40 9.89
CA ALA A 182 -11.70 -14.92 9.23
C ALA A 182 -10.47 -15.84 9.42
N LYS A 183 -10.64 -17.02 10.00
CA LYS A 183 -9.55 -17.93 10.42
C LYS A 183 -8.56 -18.31 9.31
N ASP A 184 -9.03 -18.37 8.07
CA ASP A 184 -8.22 -18.77 6.92
C ASP A 184 -7.58 -17.59 6.20
N VAL A 185 -8.01 -16.35 6.53
CA VAL A 185 -7.57 -15.11 5.88
C VAL A 185 -6.92 -14.12 6.85
N ALA A 186 -6.91 -14.43 8.15
CA ALA A 186 -6.28 -13.60 9.16
C ALA A 186 -5.90 -14.42 10.41
N ALA A 187 -4.87 -13.96 11.12
CA ALA A 187 -4.62 -14.36 12.50
C ALA A 187 -5.39 -13.41 13.43
N TRP A 188 -5.95 -13.97 14.51
CA TRP A 188 -6.63 -13.19 15.55
C TRP A 188 -5.69 -12.93 16.73
N ASP A 189 -5.50 -11.67 17.07
CA ASP A 189 -4.79 -11.25 18.28
C ASP A 189 -5.82 -11.01 19.40
N ALA A 190 -5.94 -11.97 20.30
CA ALA A 190 -6.88 -11.90 21.41
C ALA A 190 -6.50 -10.84 22.44
N ALA A 191 -5.22 -10.50 22.57
CA ALA A 191 -4.75 -9.47 23.50
C ALA A 191 -5.13 -8.06 23.04
N ARG A 192 -5.16 -7.84 21.74
CA ARG A 192 -5.52 -6.55 21.13
C ARG A 192 -6.98 -6.50 20.65
N GLY A 193 -7.67 -7.65 20.57
CA GLY A 193 -8.99 -7.75 19.97
C GLY A 193 -9.00 -7.37 18.49
N SER A 194 -7.96 -7.70 17.75
CA SER A 194 -7.74 -7.26 16.36
C SER A 194 -7.29 -8.38 15.45
N PHE A 195 -7.51 -8.22 14.16
CA PHE A 195 -7.01 -9.12 13.13
C PHE A 195 -5.63 -8.69 12.61
N HIS A 196 -4.87 -9.69 12.19
CA HIS A 196 -3.72 -9.51 11.30
C HIS A 196 -4.01 -10.22 9.98
N PRO A 197 -4.45 -9.48 8.95
CA PRO A 197 -4.83 -10.05 7.66
C PRO A 197 -3.67 -10.80 6.98
N ARG A 198 -4.03 -11.78 6.17
CA ARG A 198 -3.10 -12.59 5.38
C ARG A 198 -3.63 -12.75 3.97
N ASN A 199 -2.74 -13.02 3.03
CA ASN A 199 -3.13 -13.35 1.68
C ASN A 199 -3.86 -14.70 1.66
N LEU A 200 -4.96 -14.79 0.90
CA LEU A 200 -5.73 -16.04 0.72
C LEU A 200 -4.87 -17.19 0.18
N ALA A 201 -3.91 -16.88 -0.69
CA ALA A 201 -3.07 -17.88 -1.36
C ALA A 201 -1.78 -18.22 -0.61
N SER A 202 -1.35 -17.39 0.35
CA SER A 202 -0.06 -17.57 1.02
C SER A 202 -0.09 -16.99 2.44
N THR A 203 0.93 -17.34 3.24
CA THR A 203 1.16 -16.75 4.56
C THR A 203 1.70 -15.32 4.51
N ASN A 204 1.79 -14.73 3.31
CA ASN A 204 2.22 -13.36 3.14
C ASN A 204 1.19 -12.40 3.77
N PRO A 205 1.60 -11.48 4.65
CA PRO A 205 0.70 -10.49 5.21
C PRO A 205 0.25 -9.42 4.20
N GLU A 206 0.89 -9.31 3.03
CA GLU A 206 0.38 -8.47 1.94
C GLU A 206 -0.92 -9.05 1.40
N PHE A 207 -2.00 -8.51 1.90
CA PHE A 207 -3.35 -8.96 1.59
C PHE A 207 -3.65 -8.71 0.10
N TYR A 208 -4.02 -9.78 -0.63
CA TYR A 208 -4.40 -9.70 -2.06
C TYR A 208 -3.37 -9.01 -2.99
N SER A 209 -2.09 -9.12 -2.67
CA SER A 209 -1.02 -8.52 -3.49
C SER A 209 -0.75 -9.26 -4.81
N THR A 210 -1.53 -10.28 -5.15
CA THR A 210 -1.35 -11.02 -6.40
C THR A 210 -1.96 -10.26 -7.57
N SER A 211 -1.19 -10.09 -8.64
CA SER A 211 -1.64 -9.47 -9.89
C SER A 211 -2.74 -10.25 -10.63
N VAL A 212 -3.11 -11.40 -10.13
CA VAL A 212 -4.01 -12.35 -10.82
C VAL A 212 -5.31 -12.63 -10.07
N LEU A 213 -5.62 -11.92 -8.97
CA LEU A 213 -6.91 -12.09 -8.31
C LEU A 213 -8.03 -11.48 -9.17
N HIS A 214 -9.04 -12.29 -9.50
CA HIS A 214 -10.23 -11.88 -10.24
C HIS A 214 -11.50 -12.31 -9.54
N VAL A 215 -12.57 -11.52 -9.66
CA VAL A 215 -13.93 -11.93 -9.31
C VAL A 215 -14.48 -12.78 -10.46
N VAL A 216 -15.02 -13.94 -10.12
CA VAL A 216 -15.61 -14.87 -11.09
C VAL A 216 -17.12 -14.71 -11.14
N SER A 217 -17.76 -14.72 -9.99
CA SER A 217 -19.21 -14.62 -9.84
C SER A 217 -19.58 -14.10 -8.45
N ALA A 218 -20.82 -13.67 -8.30
CA ALA A 218 -21.41 -13.31 -7.02
C ALA A 218 -22.83 -13.88 -6.91
N SER A 219 -23.20 -14.35 -5.72
CA SER A 219 -24.52 -14.85 -5.40
C SER A 219 -24.84 -14.59 -3.94
N ARG A 220 -26.09 -14.26 -3.64
CA ARG A 220 -26.54 -14.04 -2.26
C ARG A 220 -26.33 -15.29 -1.39
N GLU A 221 -26.60 -16.46 -1.92
CA GLU A 221 -26.51 -17.72 -1.16
C GLU A 221 -25.10 -18.28 -1.09
N ARG A 222 -24.37 -18.24 -2.21
CA ARG A 222 -23.05 -18.86 -2.33
C ARG A 222 -21.90 -17.92 -2.02
N GLY A 223 -22.18 -16.62 -1.90
CA GLY A 223 -21.17 -15.58 -1.72
C GLY A 223 -20.48 -15.20 -3.02
N ILE A 224 -19.25 -14.70 -2.89
CA ILE A 224 -18.46 -14.16 -3.99
C ILE A 224 -17.33 -15.14 -4.27
N VAL A 225 -17.24 -15.58 -5.52
CA VAL A 225 -16.22 -16.51 -6.02
C VAL A 225 -15.07 -15.72 -6.62
N LEU A 226 -13.87 -16.05 -6.19
CA LEU A 226 -12.62 -15.40 -6.58
C LEU A 226 -11.63 -16.44 -7.06
N THR A 227 -10.72 -16.05 -7.94
CA THR A 227 -9.55 -16.88 -8.32
C THR A 227 -8.28 -16.06 -8.34
N ASP A 228 -7.17 -16.69 -7.99
CA ASP A 228 -5.81 -16.18 -8.21
C ASP A 228 -5.11 -16.86 -9.39
N GLY A 229 -5.88 -17.59 -10.21
CA GLY A 229 -5.39 -18.36 -11.34
C GLY A 229 -4.86 -19.75 -10.99
N ALA A 230 -4.57 -20.03 -9.73
CA ALA A 230 -4.09 -21.34 -9.25
C ALA A 230 -5.14 -22.05 -8.39
N ALA A 231 -5.99 -21.28 -7.71
CA ALA A 231 -7.04 -21.78 -6.84
C ALA A 231 -8.33 -20.96 -7.00
N VAL A 232 -9.43 -21.48 -6.53
CA VAL A 232 -10.74 -20.81 -6.49
C VAL A 232 -11.17 -20.70 -5.03
N TYR A 233 -11.60 -19.51 -4.64
CA TYR A 233 -11.97 -19.15 -3.27
C TYR A 233 -13.43 -18.72 -3.21
N ALA A 234 -14.05 -18.82 -2.05
CA ALA A 234 -15.33 -18.19 -1.77
C ALA A 234 -15.26 -17.36 -0.50
N VAL A 235 -15.84 -16.16 -0.56
CA VAL A 235 -16.07 -15.30 0.59
C VAL A 235 -17.56 -14.94 0.65
N ASP A 236 -18.07 -14.68 1.85
CA ASP A 236 -19.45 -14.20 1.99
C ASP A 236 -19.57 -12.71 1.61
N GLY A 237 -20.77 -12.15 1.64
CA GLY A 237 -21.04 -10.75 1.33
C GLY A 237 -20.44 -9.74 2.32
N ARG A 238 -19.66 -10.20 3.31
CA ARG A 238 -18.85 -9.40 4.23
C ARG A 238 -17.36 -9.74 4.17
N GLY A 239 -16.95 -10.58 3.21
CA GLY A 239 -15.55 -10.99 3.08
C GLY A 239 -15.11 -12.07 4.08
N GLY A 240 -16.04 -12.60 4.86
CA GLY A 240 -15.78 -13.74 5.74
C GLY A 240 -15.73 -15.05 4.96
N VAL A 241 -15.14 -16.07 5.59
CA VAL A 241 -15.04 -17.43 5.03
C VAL A 241 -15.94 -18.36 5.86
N PRO A 242 -17.20 -18.55 5.49
CA PRO A 242 -18.18 -19.27 6.33
C PRO A 242 -17.93 -20.78 6.42
N GLY A 243 -17.02 -21.32 5.66
CA GLY A 243 -16.71 -22.75 5.65
C GLY A 243 -15.28 -23.01 5.21
N ARG A 244 -15.13 -23.72 4.11
CA ARG A 244 -13.85 -23.95 3.46
C ARG A 244 -13.55 -22.76 2.54
N ALA A 245 -12.44 -22.04 2.79
CA ALA A 245 -12.01 -20.90 1.98
C ALA A 245 -11.82 -21.30 0.50
N PHE A 246 -11.21 -22.47 0.29
CA PHE A 246 -10.92 -22.97 -1.05
C PHE A 246 -12.07 -23.81 -1.57
N LEU A 247 -12.66 -23.42 -2.69
CA LEU A 247 -13.56 -24.24 -3.48
C LEU A 247 -12.79 -25.26 -4.30
N VAL A 248 -11.67 -24.82 -4.90
CA VAL A 248 -10.68 -25.67 -5.58
C VAL A 248 -9.31 -25.22 -5.15
N GLN A 249 -8.57 -26.09 -4.47
CA GLN A 249 -7.26 -25.73 -3.91
C GLN A 249 -6.15 -25.71 -4.93
N ASN A 250 -6.25 -26.53 -5.98
CA ASN A 250 -5.29 -26.61 -7.07
C ASN A 250 -6.04 -26.83 -8.37
N LEU A 251 -6.13 -25.80 -9.20
CA LEU A 251 -6.67 -25.93 -10.56
C LEU A 251 -5.75 -26.80 -11.44
N TRP A 252 -4.45 -26.82 -11.13
CA TRP A 252 -3.43 -27.47 -11.95
C TRP A 252 -2.67 -28.55 -11.18
N PRO A 253 -2.21 -29.63 -11.82
CA PRO A 253 -1.41 -30.66 -11.18
C PRO A 253 -0.12 -30.09 -10.55
N ARG A 254 0.15 -30.45 -9.30
CA ARG A 254 1.38 -30.09 -8.61
C ARG A 254 2.52 -31.05 -8.97
N ASP A 255 3.17 -30.84 -10.08
CA ASP A 255 4.36 -31.59 -10.50
C ASP A 255 5.67 -30.78 -10.29
N GLY A 256 5.63 -29.74 -9.48
CA GLY A 256 6.77 -28.85 -9.23
C GLY A 256 7.06 -27.86 -10.34
N ARG A 257 6.29 -27.85 -11.40
CA ARG A 257 6.40 -26.96 -12.55
C ARG A 257 5.13 -26.15 -12.74
N LEU A 258 4.60 -25.58 -11.67
CA LEU A 258 3.54 -24.59 -11.82
C LEU A 258 4.06 -23.46 -12.71
N PRO A 259 3.25 -22.94 -13.64
CA PRO A 259 3.59 -21.71 -14.31
C PRO A 259 3.95 -20.69 -13.23
N ASN A 260 5.14 -20.13 -13.32
CA ASN A 260 5.57 -19.05 -12.44
C ASN A 260 4.45 -18.01 -12.37
N SER A 261 4.27 -17.46 -11.19
CA SER A 261 3.31 -16.40 -10.87
C SER A 261 3.04 -15.45 -12.04
N GLY A 262 1.95 -15.68 -12.77
CA GLY A 262 1.61 -14.94 -13.98
C GLY A 262 0.97 -15.78 -15.09
N GLY A 263 0.94 -17.11 -14.97
CA GLY A 263 0.15 -17.97 -15.85
C GLY A 263 -1.09 -18.44 -15.10
N GLY A 264 -2.22 -17.84 -15.35
CA GLY A 264 -3.54 -18.28 -14.87
C GLY A 264 -4.39 -18.82 -16.01
N PRO A 265 -5.60 -19.31 -15.73
CA PRO A 265 -6.56 -19.54 -16.78
C PRO A 265 -6.81 -18.23 -17.53
N VAL A 266 -7.06 -18.32 -18.81
CA VAL A 266 -7.44 -17.13 -19.58
C VAL A 266 -8.76 -16.57 -19.07
N PHE A 267 -9.67 -17.47 -18.70
CA PHE A 267 -10.92 -17.11 -18.01
C PHE A 267 -11.34 -18.23 -17.04
N LEU A 268 -12.25 -17.89 -16.15
CA LEU A 268 -12.99 -18.82 -15.33
C LEU A 268 -14.46 -18.37 -15.34
N ALA A 269 -15.39 -19.31 -15.64
CA ALA A 269 -16.83 -19.07 -15.57
C ALA A 269 -17.50 -20.09 -14.65
N GLU A 270 -18.52 -19.67 -13.92
CA GLU A 270 -19.30 -20.53 -13.02
C GLU A 270 -20.66 -20.83 -13.63
N SER A 271 -21.13 -22.08 -13.51
CA SER A 271 -22.52 -22.41 -13.83
C SER A 271 -23.50 -21.66 -12.92
N PRO A 272 -24.69 -21.28 -13.39
CA PRO A 272 -25.68 -20.56 -12.60
C PRO A 272 -26.09 -21.26 -11.29
N ASP A 273 -26.09 -22.60 -11.27
CA ASP A 273 -26.36 -23.41 -10.08
C ASP A 273 -25.12 -23.55 -9.15
N GLY A 274 -23.98 -23.02 -9.56
CA GLY A 274 -22.74 -23.05 -8.81
C GLY A 274 -22.04 -24.41 -8.71
N LYS A 275 -22.50 -25.43 -9.44
CA LYS A 275 -21.93 -26.79 -9.35
C LYS A 275 -20.69 -26.99 -10.21
N CYS A 276 -20.55 -26.24 -11.28
CA CYS A 276 -19.45 -26.37 -12.23
C CYS A 276 -18.68 -25.08 -12.44
N LEU A 277 -17.39 -25.23 -12.66
CA LEU A 277 -16.50 -24.17 -13.13
C LEU A 277 -15.96 -24.58 -14.49
N TYR A 278 -16.00 -23.65 -15.44
CA TYR A 278 -15.46 -23.81 -16.78
C TYR A 278 -14.24 -22.92 -16.96
N LEU A 279 -13.16 -23.45 -17.53
CA LEU A 279 -11.89 -22.72 -17.67
C LEU A 279 -11.15 -23.14 -18.93
N SER A 280 -10.31 -22.24 -19.45
CA SER A 280 -9.31 -22.59 -20.46
C SER A 280 -7.95 -22.90 -19.79
N GLY A 281 -7.10 -23.63 -20.51
CA GLY A 281 -5.82 -24.06 -20.00
C GLY A 281 -4.87 -22.92 -19.63
N PRO A 282 -3.89 -23.16 -18.73
CA PRO A 282 -2.89 -22.20 -18.38
C PRO A 282 -1.84 -22.08 -19.48
N TYR A 283 -1.20 -20.93 -19.53
CA TYR A 283 0.01 -20.72 -20.27
C TYR A 283 1.24 -20.90 -19.37
N SER A 284 2.20 -21.70 -19.79
CA SER A 284 3.31 -22.18 -18.95
C SER A 284 4.37 -21.15 -18.59
N SER A 285 4.47 -20.03 -19.30
CA SER A 285 5.39 -18.96 -18.91
C SER A 285 5.03 -17.61 -19.51
N ARG A 286 5.29 -16.54 -18.72
CA ARG A 286 5.47 -15.19 -19.24
C ARG A 286 6.89 -15.07 -19.79
N THR A 287 7.10 -15.25 -21.05
CA THR A 287 8.32 -14.74 -21.66
C THR A 287 8.16 -13.25 -21.92
N ARG A 288 9.28 -12.51 -22.00
CA ARG A 288 9.28 -11.09 -22.40
C ARG A 288 8.57 -10.84 -23.73
N TYR A 289 8.24 -11.91 -24.46
CA TYR A 289 7.72 -11.91 -25.81
C TYR A 289 6.42 -12.74 -25.98
N GLY A 290 5.75 -13.09 -24.89
CA GLY A 290 4.46 -13.77 -24.95
C GLY A 290 4.30 -14.99 -24.04
N HIS A 291 3.11 -15.58 -24.05
CA HIS A 291 2.79 -16.79 -23.28
C HIS A 291 3.05 -18.02 -24.15
N VAL A 292 3.79 -18.99 -23.64
CA VAL A 292 3.98 -20.30 -24.30
C VAL A 292 2.91 -21.24 -23.74
N PRO A 293 2.06 -21.87 -24.58
CA PRO A 293 1.11 -22.89 -24.13
C PRO A 293 1.83 -24.03 -23.41
N ASP A 294 1.27 -24.50 -22.31
CA ASP A 294 1.75 -25.73 -21.69
C ASP A 294 1.27 -26.93 -22.55
N PRO A 295 2.17 -27.81 -22.99
CA PRO A 295 1.79 -28.96 -23.82
C PRO A 295 0.74 -29.88 -23.20
N ARG A 296 0.62 -29.87 -21.88
CA ARG A 296 -0.42 -30.62 -21.13
C ARG A 296 -1.81 -30.00 -21.30
N PHE A 297 -1.87 -28.74 -21.67
CA PHE A 297 -3.10 -27.98 -21.83
C PHE A 297 -3.15 -27.34 -23.22
N PRO A 298 -3.51 -28.13 -24.27
CA PRO A 298 -3.52 -27.63 -25.63
C PRO A 298 -4.39 -26.39 -25.81
N PRO A 299 -3.97 -25.43 -26.62
CA PRO A 299 -4.78 -24.25 -26.97
C PRO A 299 -6.17 -24.68 -27.48
N GLY A 300 -7.19 -23.87 -27.16
CA GLY A 300 -8.57 -24.18 -27.55
C GLY A 300 -9.27 -25.26 -26.72
N ARG A 301 -8.56 -25.98 -25.85
CA ARG A 301 -9.16 -26.95 -24.95
C ARG A 301 -9.82 -26.26 -23.76
N LEU A 302 -11.11 -26.57 -23.55
CA LEU A 302 -11.87 -26.16 -22.38
C LEU A 302 -11.93 -27.29 -21.36
N TYR A 303 -11.95 -26.92 -20.09
CA TYR A 303 -12.04 -27.86 -18.98
C TYR A 303 -13.22 -27.52 -18.08
N ARG A 304 -13.76 -28.53 -17.41
CA ARG A 304 -14.78 -28.41 -16.40
C ARG A 304 -14.30 -28.98 -15.07
N VAL A 305 -14.58 -28.28 -13.98
CA VAL A 305 -14.37 -28.75 -12.61
C VAL A 305 -15.74 -28.83 -11.93
N THR A 306 -16.16 -30.02 -11.53
CA THR A 306 -17.37 -30.20 -10.71
C THR A 306 -16.99 -30.01 -9.25
N ARG A 307 -17.73 -29.19 -8.53
CA ARG A 307 -17.48 -28.93 -7.10
C ARG A 307 -17.91 -30.13 -6.27
N GLY A 308 -17.05 -30.57 -5.33
CA GLY A 308 -17.35 -31.65 -4.41
C GLY A 308 -16.12 -32.34 -3.83
N PRO A 309 -16.30 -33.34 -2.99
CA PRO A 309 -15.21 -34.18 -2.53
C PRO A 309 -14.58 -34.92 -3.70
N GLY A 310 -13.28 -34.70 -3.94
CA GLY A 310 -12.57 -35.30 -5.08
C GLY A 310 -12.66 -34.51 -6.37
N GLU A 311 -12.79 -33.18 -6.28
CA GLU A 311 -12.77 -32.24 -7.40
C GLU A 311 -11.62 -32.53 -8.37
N THR A 312 -11.95 -32.90 -9.60
CA THR A 312 -10.97 -33.14 -10.66
C THR A 312 -11.33 -32.33 -11.89
N MET A 313 -10.32 -31.75 -12.49
CA MET A 313 -10.45 -31.06 -13.77
C MET A 313 -10.57 -32.09 -14.91
N GLN A 314 -11.64 -32.00 -15.67
CA GLN A 314 -11.90 -32.86 -16.81
C GLN A 314 -11.95 -32.06 -18.11
N PRO A 315 -11.45 -32.62 -19.25
CA PRO A 315 -11.72 -32.03 -20.55
C PRO A 315 -13.22 -31.88 -20.77
N PHE A 316 -13.65 -30.75 -21.33
CA PHE A 316 -15.03 -30.42 -21.55
C PHE A 316 -15.33 -30.27 -23.05
N ALA A 317 -14.72 -29.31 -23.73
CA ALA A 317 -14.92 -29.02 -25.13
C ALA A 317 -13.60 -28.61 -25.81
N THR A 318 -13.61 -28.45 -27.12
CA THR A 318 -12.45 -27.96 -27.87
C THR A 318 -12.92 -26.99 -28.95
N VAL A 319 -12.33 -25.79 -28.98
CA VAL A 319 -12.46 -24.86 -30.10
C VAL A 319 -11.31 -25.08 -31.06
N PRO A 320 -11.53 -25.04 -32.38
CA PRO A 320 -10.47 -25.19 -33.37
C PRO A 320 -9.41 -24.09 -33.22
N VAL A 321 -8.16 -24.43 -33.41
CA VAL A 321 -7.04 -23.47 -33.42
C VAL A 321 -6.77 -23.05 -34.86
N ALA A 322 -6.67 -21.76 -35.13
CA ALA A 322 -6.40 -21.26 -36.47
C ALA A 322 -5.08 -21.80 -37.05
N PRO A 323 -5.06 -22.20 -38.35
CA PRO A 323 -3.94 -22.91 -38.94
C PRO A 323 -2.66 -22.07 -39.22
N ASP A 324 -2.76 -20.74 -39.17
CA ASP A 324 -1.67 -19.80 -39.39
C ASP A 324 -0.84 -19.48 -38.13
N ARG A 325 -1.09 -20.24 -37.08
CA ARG A 325 -0.37 -20.12 -35.83
C ARG A 325 1.00 -20.75 -35.94
N ASP A 326 2.05 -19.99 -35.58
CA ASP A 326 3.38 -20.55 -35.41
C ASP A 326 3.38 -21.55 -34.24
N ALA A 327 3.37 -22.85 -34.59
CA ALA A 327 3.26 -23.94 -33.61
C ALA A 327 4.53 -24.06 -32.71
N GLU A 328 5.68 -23.57 -33.14
CA GLU A 328 6.91 -23.68 -32.36
C GLU A 328 7.10 -22.52 -31.38
N SER A 329 6.76 -21.31 -31.78
CA SER A 329 6.93 -20.13 -30.96
C SER A 329 5.68 -19.76 -30.14
N GLY A 330 4.52 -20.31 -30.50
CA GLY A 330 3.25 -19.85 -29.94
C GLY A 330 2.99 -18.37 -30.29
N HIS A 331 3.73 -17.83 -31.26
CA HIS A 331 3.59 -16.47 -31.71
C HIS A 331 2.59 -16.34 -32.84
N TRP A 332 1.66 -15.43 -32.68
CA TRP A 332 0.82 -14.99 -33.77
C TRP A 332 1.69 -14.15 -34.75
N THR A 333 1.95 -14.69 -35.92
CA THR A 333 2.65 -13.96 -36.97
C THR A 333 1.62 -13.15 -37.74
N GLY A 334 1.65 -11.84 -37.63
CA GLY A 334 0.96 -10.97 -38.58
C GLY A 334 -0.07 -9.99 -38.03
N THR A 335 -0.30 -9.91 -36.72
CA THR A 335 -1.12 -8.84 -36.14
C THR A 335 -0.33 -7.98 -35.14
N PRO A 336 -0.63 -6.67 -35.02
CA PRO A 336 -0.07 -5.80 -33.99
C PRO A 336 -0.37 -6.25 -32.57
N ASP A 337 -1.23 -7.24 -32.41
CA ASP A 337 -1.81 -7.73 -31.16
C ASP A 337 -0.90 -8.61 -30.30
N HIS A 338 0.22 -9.08 -30.83
CA HIS A 338 1.00 -10.14 -30.18
C HIS A 338 1.61 -9.77 -28.82
N TYR A 339 1.56 -8.51 -28.43
CA TYR A 339 2.06 -8.05 -27.11
C TYR A 339 0.99 -7.89 -26.05
N THR A 340 -0.29 -7.81 -26.41
CA THR A 340 -1.33 -7.30 -25.53
C THR A 340 -2.55 -8.19 -25.35
N VAL A 341 -2.71 -9.23 -26.16
CA VAL A 341 -3.87 -10.12 -26.08
C VAL A 341 -3.44 -11.49 -25.57
N PRO A 342 -4.14 -12.10 -24.59
CA PRO A 342 -3.93 -13.49 -24.21
C PRO A 342 -3.97 -14.36 -25.45
N ARG A 343 -3.02 -15.25 -25.60
CA ARG A 343 -2.91 -16.10 -26.79
C ARG A 343 -3.74 -17.33 -26.62
N GLY A 344 -4.56 -17.56 -27.59
CA GLY A 344 -5.47 -18.68 -27.65
C GLY A 344 -6.78 -18.25 -28.27
N PRO A 345 -7.51 -19.18 -28.84
CA PRO A 345 -8.81 -18.88 -29.46
C PRO A 345 -9.81 -18.36 -28.43
N VAL A 346 -9.70 -18.81 -27.19
CA VAL A 346 -10.69 -18.60 -26.13
C VAL A 346 -10.30 -17.45 -25.22
N HIS A 347 -11.12 -16.41 -25.18
CA HIS A 347 -10.91 -15.21 -24.35
C HIS A 347 -11.75 -15.18 -23.09
N GLN A 348 -13.04 -15.53 -23.18
CA GLN A 348 -13.94 -15.62 -22.03
C GLN A 348 -15.06 -16.63 -22.33
N ALA A 349 -15.75 -17.10 -21.29
CA ALA A 349 -17.00 -17.85 -21.43
C ALA A 349 -18.08 -17.32 -20.47
N ALA A 350 -19.33 -17.63 -20.82
CA ALA A 350 -20.51 -17.46 -19.97
C ALA A 350 -21.35 -18.72 -20.03
N VAL A 351 -22.21 -18.94 -19.02
CA VAL A 351 -23.07 -20.10 -18.94
C VAL A 351 -24.51 -19.62 -18.79
N ASP A 352 -25.41 -20.13 -19.62
CA ASP A 352 -26.84 -19.81 -19.55
C ASP A 352 -27.59 -20.64 -18.47
N ALA A 353 -28.85 -20.33 -18.24
CA ALA A 353 -29.67 -21.01 -17.25
C ALA A 353 -29.93 -22.52 -17.58
N LYS A 354 -29.70 -22.94 -18.80
CA LYS A 354 -29.82 -24.34 -19.25
C LYS A 354 -28.53 -25.13 -19.12
N GLY A 355 -27.43 -24.46 -18.79
CA GLY A 355 -26.10 -25.05 -18.72
C GLY A 355 -25.30 -24.96 -20.01
N ASN A 356 -25.80 -24.30 -21.05
CA ASN A 356 -25.06 -24.12 -22.29
C ASN A 356 -23.90 -23.14 -22.06
N VAL A 357 -22.73 -23.43 -22.62
CA VAL A 357 -21.48 -22.68 -22.45
C VAL A 357 -21.18 -21.88 -23.71
N TYR A 358 -21.20 -20.58 -23.60
CA TYR A 358 -20.90 -19.63 -24.67
C TYR A 358 -19.44 -19.17 -24.54
N VAL A 359 -18.67 -19.30 -25.61
CA VAL A 359 -17.23 -19.09 -25.60
C VAL A 359 -16.86 -18.03 -26.62
N ALA A 360 -16.19 -16.96 -26.17
CA ALA A 360 -15.62 -15.95 -27.07
C ALA A 360 -14.39 -16.53 -27.79
N ASP A 361 -14.60 -17.02 -29.00
CA ASP A 361 -13.57 -17.58 -29.88
C ASP A 361 -13.06 -16.50 -30.83
N ARG A 362 -12.02 -15.82 -30.38
CA ARG A 362 -11.46 -14.70 -31.13
C ARG A 362 -10.78 -15.08 -32.41
N GLU A 363 -10.10 -16.24 -32.43
CA GLU A 363 -9.37 -16.70 -33.62
C GLU A 363 -10.30 -17.09 -34.76
N ASN A 364 -11.43 -17.72 -34.44
CA ASN A 364 -12.43 -18.13 -35.45
C ASN A 364 -13.50 -17.06 -35.69
N GLY A 365 -13.50 -15.97 -34.91
CA GLY A 365 -14.43 -14.85 -35.13
C GLY A 365 -15.87 -15.19 -34.83
N CYS A 366 -16.13 -15.92 -33.74
CA CYS A 366 -17.48 -16.29 -33.31
C CYS A 366 -17.61 -16.43 -31.80
N ILE A 367 -18.85 -16.50 -31.34
CA ILE A 367 -19.19 -17.07 -30.03
C ILE A 367 -19.58 -18.51 -30.29
N ALA A 368 -18.71 -19.45 -29.92
CA ALA A 368 -18.98 -20.88 -30.00
C ALA A 368 -19.86 -21.33 -28.83
N ILE A 369 -20.90 -22.12 -29.10
CA ILE A 369 -21.88 -22.55 -28.10
C ILE A 369 -21.85 -24.06 -27.96
N PHE A 370 -21.72 -24.53 -26.73
CA PHE A 370 -21.70 -25.95 -26.38
C PHE A 370 -22.82 -26.26 -25.40
N ASP A 371 -23.35 -27.48 -25.45
CA ASP A 371 -24.27 -27.97 -24.42
C ASP A 371 -23.51 -28.30 -23.11
N ASP A 372 -24.23 -28.72 -22.07
CA ASP A 372 -23.69 -29.09 -20.78
C ASP A 372 -22.79 -30.34 -20.79
N GLU A 373 -22.81 -31.10 -21.89
CA GLU A 373 -21.91 -32.24 -22.14
C GLU A 373 -20.68 -31.87 -23.01
N GLY A 374 -20.60 -30.63 -23.47
CA GLY A 374 -19.51 -30.12 -24.30
C GLY A 374 -19.64 -30.40 -25.80
N ARG A 375 -20.84 -30.79 -26.29
CA ARG A 375 -21.13 -30.97 -27.71
C ARG A 375 -21.43 -29.62 -28.36
N PRO A 376 -20.88 -29.32 -29.55
CA PRO A 376 -21.21 -28.10 -30.27
C PRO A 376 -22.72 -28.01 -30.56
N LEU A 377 -23.32 -26.85 -30.24
CA LEU A 377 -24.73 -26.57 -30.53
C LEU A 377 -24.88 -25.59 -31.69
N ASP A 378 -24.18 -24.45 -31.63
CA ASP A 378 -24.37 -23.35 -32.57
C ASP A 378 -23.15 -22.41 -32.50
N GLU A 379 -23.13 -21.40 -33.39
CA GLU A 379 -22.15 -20.31 -33.34
C GLU A 379 -22.78 -18.96 -33.72
N ILE A 380 -22.38 -17.88 -33.09
CA ILE A 380 -22.75 -16.50 -33.44
C ILE A 380 -21.53 -15.80 -34.05
N PRO A 381 -21.56 -15.46 -35.36
CA PRO A 381 -20.45 -14.77 -35.99
C PRO A 381 -20.23 -13.37 -35.38
N VAL A 382 -19.04 -13.11 -34.81
CA VAL A 382 -18.64 -11.84 -34.24
C VAL A 382 -17.16 -11.61 -34.50
N LYS A 383 -16.83 -10.50 -35.14
CA LYS A 383 -15.43 -10.16 -35.41
C LYS A 383 -14.73 -9.76 -34.11
N PHE A 384 -13.63 -10.42 -33.77
CA PHE A 384 -12.81 -10.14 -32.58
C PHE A 384 -13.56 -10.18 -31.22
N PRO A 385 -14.37 -11.24 -30.94
CA PRO A 385 -15.05 -11.33 -29.66
C PRO A 385 -14.03 -11.45 -28.52
N ASP A 386 -14.25 -10.69 -27.43
CA ASP A 386 -13.36 -10.66 -26.26
C ASP A 386 -14.09 -11.11 -25.00
N LEU A 387 -15.27 -10.53 -24.73
CA LEU A 387 -16.10 -10.88 -23.59
C LEU A 387 -17.49 -11.30 -24.05
N VAL A 388 -18.10 -12.23 -23.30
CA VAL A 388 -19.47 -12.68 -23.52
C VAL A 388 -20.23 -12.76 -22.20
N ALA A 389 -21.50 -12.38 -22.22
CA ALA A 389 -22.42 -12.56 -21.10
C ALA A 389 -23.79 -12.96 -21.64
N VAL A 390 -24.53 -13.77 -20.89
CA VAL A 390 -25.88 -14.26 -21.28
C VAL A 390 -26.87 -13.78 -20.24
N HIS A 391 -27.98 -13.20 -20.70
CA HIS A 391 -29.06 -12.74 -19.82
C HIS A 391 -29.77 -13.93 -19.21
N PRO A 392 -29.83 -14.06 -17.87
CA PRO A 392 -30.28 -15.28 -17.23
C PRO A 392 -31.76 -15.64 -17.51
N ALA A 393 -32.60 -14.63 -17.73
CA ALA A 393 -34.05 -14.85 -17.97
C ALA A 393 -34.44 -14.93 -19.45
N THR A 394 -33.80 -14.14 -20.34
CA THR A 394 -34.18 -14.04 -21.76
C THR A 394 -33.30 -14.86 -22.68
N GLY A 395 -32.12 -15.26 -22.26
CA GLY A 395 -31.09 -15.90 -23.08
C GLY A 395 -30.41 -14.97 -24.08
N ALA A 396 -30.68 -13.64 -24.04
CA ALA A 396 -30.01 -12.67 -24.90
C ALA A 396 -28.49 -12.68 -24.63
N VAL A 397 -27.71 -12.64 -25.71
CA VAL A 397 -26.23 -12.70 -25.64
C VAL A 397 -25.63 -11.34 -25.89
N TYR A 398 -24.79 -10.91 -24.97
CA TYR A 398 -24.04 -9.64 -25.04
C TYR A 398 -22.57 -9.95 -25.28
N VAL A 399 -22.00 -9.32 -26.30
CA VAL A 399 -20.62 -9.58 -26.72
C VAL A 399 -19.86 -8.27 -26.80
N MET A 400 -18.70 -8.21 -26.16
CA MET A 400 -17.73 -7.15 -26.36
C MET A 400 -16.79 -7.55 -27.48
N GLU A 401 -16.84 -6.79 -28.58
CA GLU A 401 -15.79 -6.83 -29.59
C GLU A 401 -14.62 -5.94 -29.14
N LYS A 402 -13.40 -6.40 -29.39
CA LYS A 402 -12.18 -5.66 -29.11
C LYS A 402 -11.23 -5.75 -30.30
N ASP A 403 -11.24 -4.73 -31.14
CA ASP A 403 -10.38 -4.64 -32.33
C ASP A 403 -9.08 -3.88 -32.02
N CYS A 404 -7.93 -4.49 -32.31
CA CYS A 404 -6.63 -3.85 -32.10
C CYS A 404 -6.35 -2.83 -33.22
N VAL A 405 -6.20 -1.59 -32.86
CA VAL A 405 -5.92 -0.50 -33.81
C VAL A 405 -4.51 0.09 -33.64
N GLY A 406 -3.74 -0.40 -32.65
CA GLY A 406 -2.37 0.02 -32.39
C GLY A 406 -1.84 -0.56 -31.08
N TYR A 407 -0.59 -0.24 -30.72
CA TYR A 407 0.05 -0.70 -29.50
C TYR A 407 -0.73 -0.18 -28.28
N HIS A 408 -1.30 -1.09 -27.47
CA HIS A 408 -2.21 -0.80 -26.35
C HIS A 408 -3.42 0.10 -26.74
N ARG A 409 -3.87 0.06 -27.98
CA ARG A 409 -5.02 0.82 -28.44
C ARG A 409 -6.05 -0.11 -29.06
N PHE A 410 -7.25 -0.16 -28.46
CA PHE A 410 -8.32 -1.08 -28.84
C PHE A 410 -9.63 -0.34 -29.06
N ARG A 411 -10.23 -0.53 -30.24
CA ARG A 411 -11.61 -0.12 -30.50
C ARG A 411 -12.56 -1.15 -29.92
N LYS A 412 -13.50 -0.70 -29.08
CA LYS A 412 -14.43 -1.58 -28.35
C LYS A 412 -15.86 -1.31 -28.79
N ARG A 413 -16.62 -2.38 -29.03
CA ARG A 413 -18.04 -2.30 -29.36
C ARG A 413 -18.83 -3.37 -28.60
N LEU A 414 -19.89 -2.97 -27.90
CA LEU A 414 -20.84 -3.86 -27.30
C LEU A 414 -21.93 -4.22 -28.31
N LEU A 415 -22.22 -5.50 -28.48
CA LEU A 415 -23.27 -6.05 -29.34
C LEU A 415 -24.25 -6.87 -28.51
N LYS A 416 -25.53 -6.86 -28.90
CA LYS A 416 -26.59 -7.71 -28.33
C LYS A 416 -27.20 -8.58 -29.43
N PHE A 417 -27.40 -9.86 -29.11
CA PHE A 417 -28.10 -10.85 -29.94
C PHE A 417 -29.28 -11.42 -29.15
N GLU A 418 -30.34 -11.88 -29.85
CA GLU A 418 -31.53 -12.43 -29.20
C GLU A 418 -31.32 -13.79 -28.52
N GLY A 419 -30.20 -14.47 -28.78
CA GLY A 419 -29.83 -15.73 -28.17
C GLY A 419 -29.82 -16.91 -29.18
N LEU A 420 -29.76 -18.11 -28.64
CA LEU A 420 -29.72 -19.36 -29.40
C LEU A 420 -30.99 -19.50 -30.25
N ASP A 421 -30.90 -20.16 -31.42
CA ASP A 421 -32.01 -20.40 -32.36
C ASP A 421 -32.62 -19.10 -32.96
N LYS A 422 -31.92 -17.98 -32.92
CA LYS A 422 -32.32 -16.67 -33.43
C LYS A 422 -31.40 -16.19 -34.55
N PRO A 423 -31.79 -15.16 -35.31
CA PRO A 423 -30.88 -14.57 -36.30
C PRO A 423 -29.56 -14.18 -35.72
N ALA A 424 -28.45 -14.53 -36.37
CA ALA A 424 -27.10 -14.23 -35.96
C ALA A 424 -26.70 -12.75 -36.15
N ALA A 425 -27.67 -11.87 -36.48
CA ALA A 425 -27.47 -10.45 -36.59
C ALA A 425 -27.65 -9.76 -35.21
N PRO A 426 -26.81 -8.78 -34.84
CA PRO A 426 -27.00 -8.05 -33.61
C PRO A 426 -28.26 -7.17 -33.69
N VAL A 427 -29.08 -7.20 -32.63
CA VAL A 427 -30.30 -6.37 -32.52
C VAL A 427 -30.01 -5.00 -31.92
N ALA A 428 -28.90 -4.86 -31.19
CA ALA A 428 -28.41 -3.58 -30.68
C ALA A 428 -26.88 -3.52 -30.69
N GLY A 429 -26.33 -2.32 -30.75
CA GLY A 429 -24.89 -2.08 -30.69
C GLY A 429 -24.54 -0.73 -30.09
N TYR A 430 -23.40 -0.66 -29.39
CA TYR A 430 -22.86 0.57 -28.83
C TYR A 430 -21.35 0.65 -29.06
N GLN A 431 -20.89 1.76 -29.65
CA GLN A 431 -19.49 2.00 -29.92
C GLN A 431 -18.88 2.89 -28.83
N PHE A 432 -17.87 2.38 -28.10
CA PHE A 432 -17.13 3.21 -27.17
C PHE A 432 -16.21 4.19 -27.88
N SER A 433 -16.11 5.41 -27.36
CA SER A 433 -15.34 6.49 -27.97
C SER A 433 -13.84 6.45 -27.65
N ASP A 434 -13.44 5.63 -26.65
CA ASP A 434 -12.06 5.50 -26.21
C ASP A 434 -11.39 4.24 -26.77
N GLU A 435 -10.07 4.25 -26.78
CA GLU A 435 -9.23 3.12 -27.19
C GLU A 435 -8.45 2.52 -26.02
N GLY A 436 -9.03 2.51 -24.81
CA GLY A 436 -8.40 1.97 -23.59
C GLY A 436 -8.26 0.45 -23.59
N ASP A 437 -7.44 -0.09 -22.65
CA ASP A 437 -6.85 -1.42 -22.74
C ASP A 437 -7.79 -2.60 -22.46
N TRP A 438 -8.05 -2.92 -21.20
CA TRP A 438 -8.61 -4.23 -20.81
C TRP A 438 -10.06 -4.07 -20.33
N PRO A 439 -11.07 -4.42 -21.17
CA PRO A 439 -12.45 -4.36 -20.70
C PRO A 439 -12.77 -5.49 -19.73
N ALA A 440 -13.61 -5.19 -18.75
CA ALA A 440 -14.38 -6.17 -18.00
C ALA A 440 -15.87 -5.83 -18.13
N MET A 441 -16.74 -6.81 -18.15
CA MET A 441 -18.18 -6.62 -18.40
C MET A 441 -19.02 -7.52 -17.50
N VAL A 442 -20.12 -6.97 -16.99
CA VAL A 442 -21.13 -7.74 -16.27
C VAL A 442 -22.54 -7.23 -16.56
N LEU A 443 -23.50 -8.12 -16.57
CA LEU A 443 -24.93 -7.79 -16.63
C LEU A 443 -25.48 -7.67 -15.21
N SER A 444 -26.23 -6.60 -14.96
CA SER A 444 -27.00 -6.39 -13.75
C SER A 444 -28.47 -6.26 -14.09
N THR A 445 -29.29 -7.07 -13.46
CA THR A 445 -30.75 -7.06 -13.66
C THR A 445 -31.44 -6.67 -12.37
N SER A 446 -32.18 -5.58 -12.37
CA SER A 446 -32.91 -5.11 -11.19
C SER A 446 -34.15 -4.33 -11.61
N GLY A 447 -35.28 -4.59 -10.96
CA GLY A 447 -36.53 -3.88 -11.22
C GLY A 447 -37.04 -3.97 -12.68
N GLY A 448 -36.73 -5.08 -13.36
CA GLY A 448 -37.09 -5.28 -14.77
C GLY A 448 -36.19 -4.54 -15.77
N ARG A 449 -35.14 -3.88 -15.30
CA ARG A 449 -34.13 -3.20 -16.14
C ARG A 449 -32.87 -4.07 -16.22
N THR A 450 -32.27 -4.10 -17.40
CA THR A 450 -30.96 -4.71 -17.63
C THR A 450 -29.93 -3.62 -17.90
N ARG A 451 -28.85 -3.65 -17.15
CA ARG A 451 -27.70 -2.75 -17.34
C ARG A 451 -26.43 -3.54 -17.61
N VAL A 452 -25.63 -3.03 -18.52
CA VAL A 452 -24.30 -3.57 -18.81
C VAL A 452 -23.27 -2.64 -18.18
N TRP A 453 -22.55 -3.12 -17.20
CA TRP A 453 -21.45 -2.42 -16.56
C TRP A 453 -20.16 -2.80 -17.26
N VAL A 454 -19.41 -1.79 -17.74
CA VAL A 454 -18.20 -2.02 -18.52
C VAL A 454 -17.05 -1.23 -17.90
N ALA A 455 -16.02 -1.93 -17.47
CA ALA A 455 -14.75 -1.37 -17.02
C ALA A 455 -13.73 -1.31 -18.18
N GLY A 456 -12.59 -0.65 -17.97
CA GLY A 456 -11.54 -0.48 -18.98
C GLY A 456 -11.93 0.48 -20.12
N VAL A 457 -12.74 1.48 -19.79
CA VAL A 457 -13.17 2.56 -20.68
C VAL A 457 -12.77 3.92 -20.10
N LYS A 458 -12.80 4.97 -20.93
CA LYS A 458 -12.50 6.34 -20.47
C LYS A 458 -13.42 6.72 -19.30
N GLY A 459 -12.80 7.15 -18.20
CA GLY A 459 -13.52 7.40 -16.96
C GLY A 459 -13.54 6.21 -16.00
N GLY A 460 -12.97 5.06 -16.40
CA GLY A 460 -12.81 3.87 -15.58
C GLY A 460 -13.98 2.90 -15.65
N LEU A 461 -15.23 3.37 -15.72
CA LEU A 461 -16.43 2.54 -15.78
C LEU A 461 -17.55 3.25 -16.54
N ALA A 462 -18.22 2.58 -17.46
CA ALA A 462 -19.45 3.01 -18.13
C ALA A 462 -20.60 2.09 -17.77
N VAL A 463 -21.83 2.62 -17.74
CA VAL A 463 -23.04 1.86 -17.50
C VAL A 463 -24.02 2.11 -18.65
N LEU A 464 -24.41 1.06 -19.32
CA LEU A 464 -25.34 1.09 -20.45
C LEU A 464 -26.64 0.41 -20.06
N GLU A 465 -27.78 1.08 -20.22
CA GLU A 465 -29.10 0.48 -20.06
C GLU A 465 -29.53 -0.12 -21.40
N ASP A 466 -29.99 -1.37 -21.37
CA ASP A 466 -30.57 -2.07 -22.53
C ASP A 466 -32.00 -1.59 -22.75
N ALA A 467 -32.22 -0.83 -23.80
CA ALA A 467 -33.55 -0.34 -24.20
C ALA A 467 -34.25 -1.24 -25.26
N GLY A 468 -33.72 -2.42 -25.48
CA GLY A 468 -34.23 -3.39 -26.44
C GLY A 468 -33.41 -3.46 -27.72
N ASP A 469 -33.55 -2.48 -28.60
CA ASP A 469 -32.88 -2.33 -29.90
C ASP A 469 -31.73 -1.33 -29.89
N GLU A 470 -31.51 -0.68 -28.74
CA GLU A 470 -30.39 0.24 -28.54
C GLU A 470 -29.83 0.15 -27.12
N PHE A 471 -28.60 0.64 -26.93
CA PHE A 471 -28.01 0.88 -25.63
C PHE A 471 -27.97 2.38 -25.34
N ARG A 472 -28.33 2.74 -24.11
CA ARG A 472 -28.26 4.13 -23.62
C ARG A 472 -27.28 4.21 -22.47
N GLU A 473 -26.27 5.07 -22.61
CA GLU A 473 -25.39 5.36 -21.48
C GLU A 473 -26.18 6.08 -20.39
N VAL A 474 -26.08 5.59 -19.16
CA VAL A 474 -26.81 6.12 -18.01
C VAL A 474 -25.86 6.58 -16.90
N GLU A 475 -26.16 7.72 -16.34
CA GLU A 475 -25.47 8.15 -15.12
C GLU A 475 -25.95 7.34 -13.92
N THR A 476 -25.01 7.01 -13.05
CA THR A 476 -25.25 6.31 -11.78
C THR A 476 -24.67 7.08 -10.62
N GLU A 477 -24.91 6.61 -9.40
CA GLU A 477 -24.26 7.14 -8.20
C GLU A 477 -22.78 6.77 -8.12
N PHE A 478 -22.30 5.81 -8.93
CA PHE A 478 -20.88 5.51 -9.10
C PHE A 478 -20.21 6.62 -9.91
N ARG A 479 -19.65 7.60 -9.20
CA ARG A 479 -19.00 8.79 -9.82
C ARG A 479 -17.62 8.98 -9.24
N PRO A 480 -16.60 8.25 -9.74
CA PRO A 480 -15.24 8.49 -9.30
C PRO A 480 -14.81 9.89 -9.73
N ARG A 481 -14.28 10.66 -8.79
CA ARG A 481 -13.67 11.96 -9.11
C ARG A 481 -12.37 11.70 -9.89
N PRO A 482 -12.22 12.15 -11.16
CA PRO A 482 -11.03 11.85 -11.96
C PRO A 482 -9.74 12.38 -11.32
N GLU A 483 -9.83 13.53 -10.65
CA GLU A 483 -8.75 14.18 -9.92
C GLU A 483 -8.57 13.66 -8.50
N ALA A 484 -9.46 12.79 -7.98
CA ALA A 484 -9.29 12.26 -6.64
C ALA A 484 -7.96 11.50 -6.50
N GLN A 485 -7.39 11.61 -5.33
CA GLN A 485 -6.15 10.90 -4.99
C GLN A 485 -6.33 9.40 -5.13
N THR A 486 -5.26 8.77 -5.53
CA THR A 486 -5.13 7.33 -5.51
C THR A 486 -4.49 6.89 -4.18
N MET A 487 -3.82 5.75 -4.17
CA MET A 487 -3.19 5.24 -2.96
C MET A 487 -1.96 6.08 -2.58
N PHE A 488 -1.93 6.59 -1.35
CA PHE A 488 -0.77 7.34 -0.85
C PHE A 488 0.43 6.43 -0.60
N SER A 489 1.61 6.91 -0.96
CA SER A 489 2.86 6.17 -0.83
C SER A 489 3.96 6.94 -0.10
N ARG A 490 3.91 8.25 -0.08
CA ARG A 490 4.90 9.14 0.56
C ARG A 490 4.18 10.27 1.28
N LEU A 491 4.72 10.68 2.42
CA LEU A 491 4.25 11.87 3.10
C LEU A 491 5.37 12.58 3.84
N ALA A 492 5.20 13.89 4.01
CA ALA A 492 6.03 14.74 4.84
C ALA A 492 5.16 15.82 5.49
N ALA A 493 5.38 16.11 6.75
CA ALA A 493 4.66 17.14 7.48
C ALA A 493 5.45 18.44 7.56
N ASP A 494 4.75 19.58 7.57
CA ASP A 494 5.28 20.87 7.98
C ASP A 494 4.73 21.22 9.37
N PRO A 495 5.50 20.97 10.44
CA PRO A 495 5.01 21.20 11.79
C PRO A 495 4.76 22.68 12.10
N SER A 496 5.38 23.59 11.35
CA SER A 496 5.21 25.02 11.56
C SER A 496 3.87 25.57 11.06
N ARG A 497 3.20 24.81 10.16
CA ARG A 497 1.93 25.21 9.51
C ARG A 497 0.80 24.21 9.70
N GLU A 498 1.04 23.10 10.39
CA GLU A 498 0.10 21.97 10.49
C GLU A 498 -0.38 21.51 9.10
N GLU A 499 0.53 21.44 8.14
CA GLU A 499 0.29 20.97 6.79
C GLU A 499 0.95 19.61 6.58
N VAL A 500 0.31 18.76 5.77
CA VAL A 500 0.91 17.50 5.32
C VAL A 500 0.89 17.44 3.80
N TYR A 501 2.00 17.04 3.25
CA TYR A 501 2.20 16.78 1.82
C TYR A 501 2.25 15.29 1.59
N ALA A 502 1.49 14.79 0.62
CA ALA A 502 1.43 13.37 0.31
C ALA A 502 1.53 13.14 -1.20
N SER A 503 2.32 12.15 -1.59
CA SER A 503 2.38 11.67 -2.97
C SER A 503 1.54 10.41 -3.11
N ASP A 504 0.71 10.38 -4.14
CA ASP A 504 -0.12 9.22 -4.44
C ASP A 504 0.58 8.22 -5.40
N ALA A 505 -0.07 7.11 -5.73
CA ALA A 505 0.49 6.07 -6.60
C ALA A 505 0.74 6.56 -8.04
N GLY A 506 0.05 7.63 -8.46
CA GLY A 506 0.32 8.34 -9.71
C GLY A 506 1.45 9.37 -9.62
N ASN A 507 2.18 9.40 -8.51
CA ASN A 507 3.20 10.40 -8.16
C ASN A 507 2.68 11.83 -8.10
N ARG A 508 1.35 12.06 -8.00
CA ARG A 508 0.79 13.40 -7.90
C ARG A 508 0.97 13.91 -6.47
N LEU A 509 1.39 15.16 -6.33
CA LEU A 509 1.62 15.78 -5.02
C LEU A 509 0.37 16.49 -4.52
N TRP A 510 -0.08 16.10 -3.34
CA TRP A 510 -1.21 16.67 -2.63
C TRP A 510 -0.76 17.41 -1.38
N ARG A 511 -1.43 18.51 -1.06
CA ARG A 511 -1.30 19.23 0.21
C ARG A 511 -2.62 19.14 0.95
N TYR A 512 -2.54 18.86 2.24
CA TYR A 512 -3.68 18.87 3.16
C TYR A 512 -3.40 19.85 4.29
N ASP A 513 -4.37 20.73 4.55
CA ASP A 513 -4.43 21.53 5.76
C ASP A 513 -4.87 20.62 6.91
N GLY A 514 -4.05 20.47 7.93
CA GLY A 514 -4.28 19.53 9.02
C GLY A 514 -5.49 19.88 9.88
N GLU A 515 -5.82 21.15 10.02
CA GLU A 515 -6.94 21.60 10.83
C GLU A 515 -8.28 21.48 10.11
N SER A 516 -8.39 22.10 8.94
CA SER A 516 -9.63 22.10 8.16
C SER A 516 -9.87 20.81 7.39
N GLY A 517 -8.80 20.07 7.04
CA GLY A 517 -8.84 18.92 6.15
C GLY A 517 -8.94 19.28 4.68
N ARG A 518 -8.80 20.57 4.32
CA ARG A 518 -8.83 21.02 2.92
C ARG A 518 -7.71 20.36 2.14
N GLU A 519 -8.08 19.74 1.02
CA GLU A 519 -7.15 19.12 0.09
C GLU A 519 -6.87 20.03 -1.11
N GLU A 520 -5.65 19.94 -1.64
CA GLU A 520 -5.22 20.66 -2.83
C GLU A 520 -4.26 19.79 -3.63
N LEU A 521 -4.60 19.55 -4.90
CA LEU A 521 -3.68 18.97 -5.87
C LEU A 521 -2.70 20.04 -6.34
N LEU A 522 -1.43 19.87 -5.98
CA LEU A 522 -0.39 20.82 -6.32
C LEU A 522 -0.01 20.73 -7.81
N GLN A 523 0.00 21.87 -8.48
CA GLN A 523 0.22 21.95 -9.92
C GLN A 523 1.34 22.94 -10.24
N ARG A 524 2.09 22.67 -11.29
CA ARG A 524 3.07 23.58 -11.89
C ARG A 524 2.84 23.63 -13.40
N GLY A 525 2.63 24.86 -13.91
CA GLY A 525 2.30 25.04 -15.33
C GLY A 525 0.99 24.36 -15.76
N GLY A 526 -0.01 24.29 -14.88
CA GLY A 526 -1.33 23.70 -15.16
C GLY A 526 -1.34 22.16 -15.18
N LYS A 527 -0.24 21.51 -14.75
CA LYS A 527 -0.14 20.04 -14.65
C LYS A 527 0.16 19.64 -13.20
N PRO A 528 -0.36 18.50 -12.72
CA PRO A 528 0.01 17.98 -11.43
C PRO A 528 1.53 17.84 -11.28
N LEU A 529 2.08 18.31 -10.16
CA LEU A 529 3.50 18.14 -9.89
C LEU A 529 3.77 16.67 -9.57
N ALA A 530 4.61 16.05 -10.38
CA ALA A 530 5.05 14.69 -10.14
C ALA A 530 6.09 14.66 -9.00
N ALA A 531 5.78 13.96 -7.90
CA ALA A 531 6.63 13.83 -6.73
C ALA A 531 6.88 12.36 -6.39
N VAL A 532 8.07 11.87 -6.70
CA VAL A 532 8.46 10.47 -6.42
C VAL A 532 8.87 10.30 -4.96
N ASP A 533 9.49 11.33 -4.37
CA ASP A 533 9.76 11.41 -2.92
C ASP A 533 9.80 12.87 -2.48
N LEU A 534 9.62 13.12 -1.18
CA LEU A 534 9.52 14.48 -0.66
C LEU A 534 9.94 14.57 0.82
N ALA A 535 10.38 15.76 1.18
CA ALA A 535 10.62 16.15 2.57
C ALA A 535 10.31 17.63 2.75
N VAL A 536 9.95 18.04 3.96
CA VAL A 536 9.89 19.42 4.39
C VAL A 536 11.14 19.73 5.23
N GLY A 537 11.87 20.77 4.85
CA GLY A 537 13.04 21.21 5.59
C GLY A 537 12.68 21.97 6.87
N TRP A 538 13.64 22.11 7.77
CA TRP A 538 13.51 22.94 8.96
C TRP A 538 13.31 24.43 8.63
N ASP A 539 13.70 24.82 7.40
CA ASP A 539 13.48 26.14 6.81
C ASP A 539 12.07 26.34 6.22
N GLY A 540 11.23 25.30 6.29
CA GLY A 540 9.86 25.29 5.72
C GLY A 540 9.81 25.21 4.20
N LEU A 541 10.92 24.88 3.54
CA LEU A 541 10.97 24.63 2.11
C LEU A 541 10.65 23.17 1.78
N LEU A 542 10.11 22.95 0.59
CA LEU A 542 9.87 21.65 0.06
C LEU A 542 11.10 21.15 -0.71
N TYR A 543 11.51 19.95 -0.41
CA TYR A 543 12.50 19.20 -1.15
C TYR A 543 11.78 18.06 -1.86
N VAL A 544 11.69 18.14 -3.18
CA VAL A 544 10.87 17.23 -3.98
C VAL A 544 11.71 16.60 -5.06
N ARG A 545 11.72 15.31 -5.10
CA ARG A 545 12.26 14.59 -6.24
C ARG A 545 11.16 14.55 -7.31
N THR A 546 11.27 15.40 -8.32
CA THR A 546 10.28 15.54 -9.40
C THR A 546 10.60 14.62 -10.56
N GLY A 547 9.62 14.41 -11.44
CA GLY A 547 9.75 13.62 -12.66
C GLY A 547 8.93 12.33 -12.65
N GLU A 548 8.96 11.64 -13.80
CA GLU A 548 8.29 10.37 -13.99
C GLU A 548 9.30 9.21 -13.95
N GLY A 549 8.89 8.07 -13.40
CA GLY A 549 9.70 6.85 -13.35
C GLY A 549 10.92 6.96 -12.46
N PHE A 550 12.07 6.46 -12.95
CA PHE A 550 13.30 6.28 -12.18
C PHE A 550 14.29 7.45 -12.29
N SER A 551 13.97 8.49 -13.02
CA SER A 551 14.85 9.64 -13.25
C SER A 551 14.10 10.96 -13.14
N GLY A 552 14.72 11.93 -12.49
CA GLY A 552 14.19 13.28 -12.35
C GLY A 552 15.01 14.12 -11.39
N PRO A 553 14.88 15.45 -11.41
CA PRO A 553 15.64 16.33 -10.52
C PRO A 553 15.17 16.25 -9.06
N LEU A 554 16.09 16.49 -8.15
CA LEU A 554 15.76 16.86 -6.79
C LEU A 554 15.73 18.38 -6.72
N GLU A 555 14.56 18.93 -6.44
CA GLU A 555 14.32 20.36 -6.44
C GLU A 555 14.05 20.87 -5.03
N ARG A 556 14.52 22.07 -4.75
CA ARG A 556 14.21 22.84 -3.55
C ARG A 556 13.23 23.93 -3.92
N LEU A 557 12.03 23.89 -3.36
CA LEU A 557 10.90 24.72 -3.73
C LEU A 557 10.33 25.46 -2.52
N THR A 558 9.68 26.59 -2.75
CA THR A 558 8.82 27.21 -1.75
C THR A 558 7.52 26.40 -1.57
N ARG A 559 6.72 26.76 -0.57
CA ARG A 559 5.39 26.19 -0.34
C ARG A 559 4.47 26.31 -1.56
N ASP A 560 4.66 27.36 -2.36
CA ASP A 560 3.85 27.64 -3.56
C ASP A 560 4.52 27.14 -4.85
N LEU A 561 5.45 26.19 -4.70
CA LEU A 561 6.20 25.50 -5.76
C LEU A 561 7.14 26.38 -6.58
N GLU A 562 7.43 27.60 -6.13
CA GLU A 562 8.42 28.45 -6.77
C GLU A 562 9.83 27.95 -6.48
N PRO A 563 10.77 28.06 -7.44
CA PRO A 563 12.16 27.75 -7.22
C PRO A 563 12.76 28.47 -6.01
N ALA A 564 13.46 27.77 -5.15
CA ALA A 564 14.19 28.32 -4.01
C ALA A 564 15.69 28.08 -4.16
N PRO A 565 16.43 28.90 -4.93
CA PRO A 565 17.82 28.64 -5.27
C PRO A 565 18.74 28.73 -4.06
N TYR A 566 19.78 27.90 -4.06
CA TYR A 566 20.87 28.00 -3.11
C TYR A 566 21.75 29.22 -3.42
N PRO A 567 22.05 30.08 -2.46
CA PRO A 567 22.86 31.26 -2.73
C PRO A 567 24.27 30.96 -3.28
N ALA A 568 24.84 29.83 -2.89
CA ALA A 568 26.20 29.45 -3.30
C ALA A 568 26.28 28.87 -4.72
N THR A 569 25.22 28.32 -5.25
CA THR A 569 25.16 27.68 -6.58
C THR A 569 24.26 28.39 -7.57
N GLY A 570 23.39 29.30 -7.09
CA GLY A 570 22.42 30.01 -7.93
C GLY A 570 21.30 29.13 -8.52
N THR A 571 21.24 27.87 -8.14
CA THR A 571 20.24 26.93 -8.62
C THR A 571 19.40 26.33 -7.49
N HIS A 572 18.14 26.01 -7.75
CA HIS A 572 17.25 25.28 -6.86
C HIS A 572 17.34 23.75 -7.06
N VAL A 573 18.02 23.32 -8.10
CA VAL A 573 18.24 21.92 -8.45
C VAL A 573 19.52 21.42 -7.82
N LEU A 574 19.43 20.35 -7.04
CA LEU A 574 20.58 19.68 -6.46
C LEU A 574 21.26 18.81 -7.53
N SER A 575 22.49 19.20 -7.92
CA SER A 575 23.25 18.62 -9.02
C SER A 575 24.77 18.65 -8.67
N PRO A 576 25.58 17.72 -9.21
CA PRO A 576 25.18 16.61 -10.07
C PRO A 576 24.31 15.62 -9.32
N TYR A 577 23.44 14.97 -10.07
CA TYR A 577 22.62 13.93 -9.49
C TYR A 577 23.43 12.82 -8.83
N ILE A 578 22.77 12.12 -7.94
CA ILE A 578 23.24 10.87 -7.40
C ILE A 578 23.30 9.85 -8.52
N TYR A 579 24.50 9.37 -8.81
CA TYR A 579 24.75 8.38 -9.83
C TYR A 579 24.79 6.99 -9.21
N SER A 580 23.91 6.12 -9.64
CA SER A 580 23.95 4.71 -9.34
C SER A 580 24.75 3.94 -10.41
N ARG A 581 24.97 2.63 -10.18
CA ARG A 581 25.56 1.74 -11.19
C ARG A 581 24.77 1.71 -12.51
N TYR A 582 23.49 2.09 -12.49
CA TYR A 582 22.56 2.05 -13.63
C TYR A 582 22.24 3.43 -14.20
N GLY A 583 22.90 4.48 -13.76
CA GLY A 583 22.66 5.84 -14.26
C GLY A 583 22.18 6.80 -13.17
N VAL A 584 21.53 7.87 -13.60
CA VAL A 584 21.11 8.97 -12.74
C VAL A 584 19.84 8.62 -11.99
N GLY A 585 19.83 8.88 -10.67
CA GLY A 585 18.63 8.87 -9.82
C GLY A 585 17.81 7.60 -9.93
N ASN A 586 18.17 6.55 -9.21
CA ASN A 586 17.47 5.28 -9.35
C ASN A 586 16.81 4.86 -8.03
N CYS A 587 15.48 4.67 -8.07
CA CYS A 587 14.66 4.13 -6.99
C CYS A 587 14.96 4.72 -5.61
N GLU A 588 14.72 6.00 -5.42
CA GLU A 588 14.88 6.66 -4.11
C GLU A 588 13.97 6.01 -3.06
N LYS A 589 14.55 5.80 -1.88
CA LYS A 589 13.89 5.13 -0.75
C LYS A 589 13.80 6.00 0.50
N GLY A 590 14.12 7.26 0.39
CA GLY A 590 14.05 8.20 1.49
C GLY A 590 14.76 9.49 1.18
N LEU A 591 14.17 10.58 1.64
CA LEU A 591 14.66 11.93 1.55
C LEU A 591 14.54 12.58 2.94
N GLY A 592 15.61 13.14 3.47
CA GLY A 592 15.64 13.80 4.76
C GLY A 592 16.44 15.10 4.71
N VAL A 593 16.02 16.11 5.47
CA VAL A 593 16.67 17.41 5.57
C VAL A 593 17.01 17.69 7.03
N GLY A 594 18.27 17.95 7.29
CA GLY A 594 18.75 18.30 8.63
C GLY A 594 18.47 19.76 9.01
N PRO A 595 18.54 20.10 10.30
CA PRO A 595 18.36 21.48 10.77
C PRO A 595 19.46 22.43 10.26
N ASP A 596 20.61 21.89 9.89
CA ASP A 596 21.72 22.60 9.25
C ASP A 596 21.56 22.79 7.74
N GLY A 597 20.42 22.37 7.17
CA GLY A 597 20.11 22.50 5.75
C GLY A 597 20.78 21.46 4.85
N LYS A 598 21.49 20.49 5.41
CA LYS A 598 21.99 19.34 4.63
C LYS A 598 20.84 18.43 4.20
N VAL A 599 20.95 17.91 3.00
CA VAL A 599 19.95 17.03 2.41
C VAL A 599 20.55 15.63 2.23
N TYR A 600 19.83 14.61 2.66
CA TYR A 600 20.25 13.21 2.60
C TYR A 600 19.25 12.40 1.78
N ILE A 601 19.76 11.53 0.93
CA ILE A 601 18.94 10.71 0.01
C ILE A 601 19.42 9.28 0.08
N SER A 602 18.46 8.35 0.31
CA SER A 602 18.67 6.92 0.12
C SER A 602 18.29 6.53 -1.29
N PHE A 603 19.16 5.83 -2.01
CA PHE A 603 18.92 5.44 -3.40
C PHE A 603 19.54 4.08 -3.72
N MET A 604 19.02 3.47 -4.77
CA MET A 604 19.51 2.19 -5.27
C MET A 604 20.86 2.36 -5.97
N TYR A 605 21.89 1.72 -5.44
CA TYR A 605 23.18 1.59 -6.11
C TYR A 605 23.19 0.48 -7.16
N ASP A 606 22.71 -0.69 -6.74
CA ASP A 606 22.37 -1.81 -7.61
C ASP A 606 21.17 -2.58 -7.03
N TRP A 607 20.75 -3.66 -7.69
CA TRP A 607 19.55 -4.40 -7.26
C TRP A 607 19.62 -5.00 -5.86
N THR A 608 20.80 -5.10 -5.28
CA THR A 608 21.03 -5.72 -3.96
C THR A 608 21.43 -4.73 -2.88
N LYS A 609 21.88 -3.52 -3.26
CA LYS A 609 22.47 -2.53 -2.35
C LYS A 609 21.92 -1.14 -2.55
N TYR A 610 21.77 -0.47 -1.44
CA TYR A 610 21.41 0.94 -1.38
C TYR A 610 22.47 1.73 -0.63
N LEU A 611 22.44 3.03 -0.81
CA LEU A 611 23.38 3.98 -0.25
C LEU A 611 22.61 5.22 0.24
N VAL A 612 23.15 5.89 1.26
CA VAL A 612 22.72 7.23 1.62
C VAL A 612 23.84 8.20 1.27
N SER A 613 23.55 9.12 0.37
CA SER A 613 24.41 10.24 0.01
C SER A 613 23.72 11.56 0.37
N GLY A 614 24.40 12.69 0.19
CA GLY A 614 23.81 13.96 0.56
C GLY A 614 24.45 15.18 -0.13
N PHE A 615 23.83 16.32 0.17
CA PHE A 615 24.25 17.64 -0.24
C PHE A 615 24.40 18.54 0.97
N GLY A 616 25.42 19.42 0.93
CA GLY A 616 25.63 20.44 1.96
C GLY A 616 24.52 21.51 1.96
N ALA A 617 24.49 22.32 2.98
CA ALA A 617 23.61 23.48 3.08
C ALA A 617 23.81 24.50 1.94
N ASP A 618 24.94 24.41 1.25
CA ASP A 618 25.26 25.20 0.06
C ASP A 618 24.77 24.56 -1.26
N GLY A 619 24.14 23.40 -1.20
CA GLY A 619 23.66 22.67 -2.38
C GLY A 619 24.71 21.87 -3.12
N ARG A 620 25.92 21.75 -2.60
CA ARG A 620 27.01 20.95 -3.21
C ARG A 620 27.02 19.53 -2.64
N PRO A 621 27.43 18.51 -3.44
CA PRO A 621 27.51 17.13 -2.96
C PRO A 621 28.46 17.01 -1.75
N LEU A 622 28.03 16.25 -0.75
CA LEU A 622 28.86 15.87 0.38
C LEU A 622 29.80 14.73 -0.01
N LYS A 623 30.99 14.72 0.60
CA LYS A 623 31.89 13.58 0.50
C LYS A 623 31.67 12.66 1.71
N GLY A 624 31.25 11.42 1.43
CA GLY A 624 31.12 10.39 2.45
C GLY A 624 32.37 9.53 2.60
N PRO A 625 32.53 8.80 3.73
CA PRO A 625 33.67 7.95 3.97
C PRO A 625 33.67 6.64 3.18
N TYR A 626 32.55 6.28 2.57
CA TYR A 626 32.40 5.03 1.87
C TYR A 626 32.53 5.23 0.37
N LEU A 627 33.50 4.54 -0.25
CA LEU A 627 33.75 4.64 -1.68
C LEU A 627 32.70 3.88 -2.48
N GLN A 628 32.26 4.50 -3.57
CA GLN A 628 31.37 3.88 -4.54
C GLN A 628 32.17 3.20 -5.64
N GLY A 629 31.64 2.13 -6.18
CA GLY A 629 32.19 1.54 -7.39
C GLY A 629 32.06 2.48 -8.60
N ARG A 630 32.67 2.10 -9.71
CA ARG A 630 32.53 2.82 -10.97
C ARG A 630 31.21 2.45 -11.67
N MET A 631 30.64 3.39 -12.40
CA MET A 631 29.53 3.10 -13.30
C MET A 631 29.95 2.08 -14.35
N ARG A 632 29.03 1.18 -14.71
CA ARG A 632 29.28 0.23 -15.79
C ARG A 632 29.47 0.97 -17.11
N PRO A 633 30.48 0.57 -17.94
CA PRO A 633 30.77 1.26 -19.21
C PRO A 633 29.57 1.37 -20.15
N ASP A 634 28.71 0.35 -20.18
CA ASP A 634 27.50 0.28 -21.00
C ASP A 634 26.39 1.26 -20.56
N HIS A 635 26.45 1.78 -19.34
CA HIS A 635 25.54 2.79 -18.82
C HIS A 635 26.12 4.22 -18.83
N TYR A 636 27.37 4.36 -19.23
CA TYR A 636 28.03 5.66 -19.27
C TYR A 636 27.53 6.50 -20.45
N LYS A 637 27.02 7.69 -20.16
CA LYS A 637 26.66 8.69 -21.17
C LYS A 637 27.69 9.80 -21.19
N ALA A 638 27.97 10.37 -22.36
CA ALA A 638 28.88 11.50 -22.49
C ALA A 638 28.50 12.66 -21.56
N GLY A 639 29.47 13.19 -20.82
CA GLY A 639 29.26 14.27 -19.85
C GLY A 639 28.94 13.81 -18.42
N MET A 640 28.73 12.52 -18.18
CA MET A 640 28.54 12.01 -16.81
C MET A 640 29.90 11.85 -16.11
N PRO A 641 29.99 12.07 -14.78
CA PRO A 641 31.20 11.77 -14.04
C PRO A 641 31.46 10.26 -14.03
N LYS A 642 32.70 9.87 -14.18
CA LYS A 642 33.13 8.46 -14.16
C LYS A 642 33.09 7.85 -12.76
N GLU A 643 33.09 8.68 -11.73
CA GLU A 643 33.03 8.29 -10.33
C GLU A 643 31.63 8.51 -9.79
N LEU A 644 31.15 7.57 -8.99
CA LEU A 644 29.86 7.68 -8.35
C LEU A 644 29.93 8.62 -7.14
N THR A 645 28.77 9.13 -6.73
CA THR A 645 28.65 9.93 -5.52
C THR A 645 29.07 9.10 -4.30
N SER A 646 29.89 9.66 -3.43
CA SER A 646 30.34 8.95 -2.24
C SER A 646 29.20 8.81 -1.20
N ALA A 647 29.14 7.66 -0.53
CA ALA A 647 28.14 7.40 0.50
C ALA A 647 28.56 7.90 1.87
N ILE A 648 27.58 8.40 2.62
CA ILE A 648 27.68 8.70 4.05
C ILE A 648 27.24 7.46 4.85
N VAL A 649 26.17 6.76 4.41
CA VAL A 649 25.78 5.47 4.97
C VAL A 649 25.69 4.47 3.84
N GLY A 650 26.37 3.33 4.01
CA GLY A 650 26.28 2.22 3.04
C GLY A 650 27.59 1.45 2.85
N PRO A 651 27.49 0.33 2.13
CA PRO A 651 26.26 -0.24 1.55
C PRO A 651 25.26 -0.68 2.63
N ILE A 652 23.99 -0.60 2.29
CA ILE A 652 22.87 -1.06 3.12
C ILE A 652 21.98 -2.02 2.32
N PRO A 653 21.16 -2.88 2.97
CA PRO A 653 20.31 -3.84 2.28
C PRO A 653 19.34 -3.18 1.29
N GLY A 654 19.00 -3.89 0.23
CA GLY A 654 18.12 -3.41 -0.84
C GLY A 654 16.70 -3.04 -0.42
N ALA A 655 16.20 -3.56 0.68
CA ALA A 655 14.93 -3.13 1.26
C ALA A 655 15.19 -2.11 2.39
N CYS A 656 15.28 -0.84 2.05
CA CYS A 656 15.40 0.26 3.00
C CYS A 656 14.23 1.25 2.80
N GLY A 657 13.90 2.04 3.81
CA GLY A 657 12.79 2.95 3.74
C GLY A 657 12.89 4.14 4.68
N GLY A 658 12.83 5.33 4.09
CA GLY A 658 12.92 6.59 4.81
C GLY A 658 14.33 7.00 5.19
N VAL A 659 14.56 8.29 5.22
CA VAL A 659 15.75 8.94 5.82
C VAL A 659 15.25 10.14 6.60
N ARG A 660 15.72 10.31 7.84
CA ARG A 660 15.48 11.49 8.65
C ARG A 660 16.75 11.90 9.38
N VAL A 661 16.79 13.14 9.82
CA VAL A 661 17.97 13.69 10.50
C VAL A 661 17.51 14.43 11.75
N ASP A 662 18.09 14.11 12.89
CA ASP A 662 17.78 14.79 14.15
C ASP A 662 18.55 16.11 14.31
N ARG A 663 18.29 16.77 15.44
CA ARG A 663 18.92 18.05 15.80
C ARG A 663 20.45 18.00 15.84
N ASP A 664 21.01 16.84 16.20
CA ASP A 664 22.44 16.64 16.35
C ASP A 664 23.10 16.21 15.04
N GLY A 665 22.33 16.12 13.95
CA GLY A 665 22.77 15.68 12.63
C GLY A 665 22.89 14.17 12.49
N ASN A 666 22.39 13.39 13.44
CA ASN A 666 22.36 11.94 13.30
C ASN A 666 21.37 11.53 12.22
N ILE A 667 21.76 10.52 11.45
CA ILE A 667 21.04 10.04 10.26
C ILE A 667 20.28 8.77 10.63
N TYR A 668 18.97 8.79 10.43
CA TYR A 668 18.09 7.65 10.66
C TYR A 668 17.70 7.03 9.32
N VAL A 669 17.80 5.71 9.24
CA VAL A 669 17.46 4.96 8.01
C VAL A 669 16.67 3.70 8.36
N GLY A 670 15.54 3.47 7.72
CA GLY A 670 14.80 2.22 7.85
C GLY A 670 15.51 1.09 7.09
N LEU A 671 15.90 0.03 7.80
CA LEU A 671 16.66 -1.10 7.25
C LEU A 671 15.94 -2.42 7.54
N ARG A 672 15.95 -3.33 6.56
CA ARG A 672 15.45 -4.71 6.75
C ARG A 672 16.48 -5.55 7.52
N VAL A 673 16.65 -5.22 8.76
CA VAL A 673 17.48 -5.95 9.72
C VAL A 673 16.74 -6.06 11.04
N LEU A 674 16.95 -7.11 11.79
CA LEU A 674 16.34 -7.33 13.11
C LEU A 674 17.41 -7.69 14.13
N PRO A 675 17.33 -7.18 15.37
CA PRO A 675 18.19 -7.60 16.46
C PRO A 675 18.16 -9.12 16.66
N GLY A 676 19.31 -9.71 17.01
CA GLY A 676 19.47 -11.16 17.12
C GLY A 676 18.51 -11.83 18.08
N ASP A 677 18.22 -11.19 19.19
CA ASP A 677 17.36 -11.63 20.30
C ASP A 677 15.87 -11.30 20.13
N LEU A 678 15.51 -10.48 19.13
CA LEU A 678 14.13 -10.04 18.95
C LEU A 678 13.22 -11.22 18.55
N ALA A 679 12.27 -11.57 19.41
CA ALA A 679 11.22 -12.55 19.09
C ALA A 679 10.10 -11.93 18.26
N ALA A 680 9.46 -12.76 17.43
CA ALA A 680 8.21 -12.34 16.78
C ALA A 680 7.11 -12.19 17.84
N PRO A 681 6.24 -11.17 17.74
CA PRO A 681 5.08 -11.05 18.62
C PRO A 681 4.19 -12.29 18.58
N ALA A 682 3.51 -12.58 19.68
CA ALA A 682 2.71 -13.80 19.85
C ALA A 682 1.73 -14.12 18.71
N PRO A 683 1.00 -13.15 18.10
CA PRO A 683 0.09 -13.45 16.98
C PRO A 683 0.79 -13.99 15.74
N PHE A 684 2.06 -13.68 15.57
CA PHE A 684 2.85 -14.12 14.41
C PHE A 684 3.61 -15.42 14.69
N GLY A 685 3.94 -15.71 15.96
CA GLY A 685 4.57 -16.95 16.37
C GLY A 685 5.77 -17.33 15.49
N LYS A 686 5.66 -18.49 14.83
CA LYS A 686 6.66 -19.00 13.88
C LYS A 686 6.42 -18.53 12.43
N ASP A 687 5.45 -17.68 12.21
CA ASP A 687 5.13 -17.17 10.86
C ASP A 687 6.32 -16.38 10.29
N PRO A 688 6.91 -16.80 9.17
CA PRO A 688 8.04 -16.12 8.58
C PRO A 688 7.67 -14.73 8.04
N ALA A 689 6.39 -14.44 7.85
CA ALA A 689 5.92 -13.19 7.26
C ALA A 689 6.35 -11.97 8.09
N TRP A 690 6.24 -12.05 9.44
CA TRP A 690 6.68 -10.95 10.29
C TRP A 690 8.17 -10.62 10.08
N ALA A 691 9.03 -11.62 10.14
CA ALA A 691 10.48 -11.45 9.93
C ALA A 691 10.83 -11.02 8.49
N SER A 692 9.99 -11.39 7.53
CA SER A 692 10.22 -11.06 6.11
C SER A 692 9.91 -9.60 5.78
N PHE A 693 9.00 -8.96 6.50
CA PHE A 693 8.54 -7.60 6.23
C PHE A 693 8.96 -6.57 7.27
N THR A 694 9.36 -6.99 8.45
CA THR A 694 9.72 -6.10 9.55
C THR A 694 11.23 -5.84 9.59
N GLY A 695 11.61 -4.64 10.00
CA GLY A 695 12.98 -4.25 10.20
C GLY A 695 13.13 -3.24 11.32
N CYS A 696 14.24 -2.48 11.29
CA CYS A 696 14.55 -1.44 12.26
C CYS A 696 14.71 -0.09 11.57
N VAL A 697 14.39 0.98 12.27
CA VAL A 697 14.99 2.26 12.00
C VAL A 697 16.36 2.26 12.72
N VAL A 698 17.42 2.54 11.99
CA VAL A 698 18.79 2.55 12.53
C VAL A 698 19.31 3.98 12.57
N LYS A 699 19.82 4.39 13.71
CA LYS A 699 20.44 5.71 13.94
C LYS A 699 21.94 5.63 13.74
N PHE A 700 22.45 6.47 12.85
CA PHE A 700 23.89 6.64 12.61
C PHE A 700 24.34 8.04 13.03
N PRO A 701 25.60 8.23 13.46
CA PRO A 701 26.17 9.56 13.68
C PRO A 701 26.30 10.32 12.35
N PRO A 702 26.61 11.62 12.38
CA PRO A 702 26.89 12.41 11.17
C PRO A 702 28.02 11.84 10.31
N ALA A 703 28.96 11.10 10.91
CA ALA A 703 30.03 10.38 10.21
C ALA A 703 29.53 9.18 9.40
N GLY A 704 28.27 8.76 9.60
CA GLY A 704 27.65 7.65 8.91
C GLY A 704 28.01 6.26 9.45
N GLY A 705 27.78 5.25 8.61
CA GLY A 705 28.04 3.85 8.97
C GLY A 705 27.79 2.90 7.80
N THR A 706 27.91 1.59 8.06
CA THR A 706 27.73 0.56 7.01
C THR A 706 27.14 -0.72 7.58
N VAL A 707 26.58 -1.54 6.69
CA VAL A 707 26.07 -2.87 7.03
C VAL A 707 27.02 -3.91 6.46
N ALA A 708 27.56 -4.76 7.33
CA ALA A 708 28.42 -5.88 6.99
C ALA A 708 27.64 -7.21 6.96
N GLY A 709 28.14 -8.20 6.20
CA GLY A 709 27.47 -9.51 6.07
C GLY A 709 26.28 -9.53 5.11
N ILE A 710 26.10 -8.49 4.29
CA ILE A 710 25.16 -8.48 3.16
C ILE A 710 25.90 -8.88 1.87
N PRO A 711 25.21 -9.43 0.85
CA PRO A 711 25.82 -9.75 -0.43
C PRO A 711 26.62 -8.57 -1.00
N ASP A 712 27.86 -8.83 -1.42
CA ASP A 712 28.84 -7.84 -1.92
C ASP A 712 29.13 -6.67 -0.96
N GLY A 713 28.71 -6.75 0.28
CA GLY A 713 29.09 -5.80 1.35
C GLY A 713 30.41 -6.19 2.01
N PRO A 714 30.89 -5.39 2.97
CA PRO A 714 32.05 -5.77 3.80
C PRO A 714 31.80 -7.11 4.52
N GLU A 715 32.85 -7.89 4.72
CA GLU A 715 32.76 -9.09 5.54
C GLU A 715 32.32 -8.73 6.98
N ALA A 716 31.52 -9.60 7.57
CA ALA A 716 31.13 -9.51 8.96
C ALA A 716 32.29 -9.94 9.88
N ALA A 717 33.46 -9.26 9.77
CA ALA A 717 34.55 -9.49 10.70
C ALA A 717 34.10 -9.10 12.11
N ALA A 718 34.59 -9.79 13.13
CA ALA A 718 34.28 -9.55 14.51
C ALA A 718 34.65 -8.08 14.90
N ASP A 719 33.63 -7.24 14.95
CA ASP A 719 33.71 -5.87 15.45
C ASP A 719 32.82 -5.78 16.68
N PRO A 720 33.43 -5.74 17.88
CA PRO A 720 32.65 -5.71 19.13
C PRO A 720 31.80 -4.45 19.31
N SER A 721 32.05 -3.40 18.54
CA SER A 721 31.26 -2.16 18.53
C SER A 721 30.07 -2.20 17.57
N ALA A 722 30.00 -3.19 16.69
CA ALA A 722 28.92 -3.33 15.72
C ALA A 722 27.65 -3.91 16.37
N LEU A 723 26.50 -3.37 15.98
CA LEU A 723 25.20 -3.95 16.37
C LEU A 723 24.97 -5.28 15.63
N ALA A 724 24.95 -6.39 16.39
CA ALA A 724 24.68 -7.72 15.85
C ALA A 724 23.20 -7.87 15.47
N MET A 725 22.94 -8.35 14.26
CA MET A 725 21.61 -8.57 13.71
C MET A 725 21.39 -10.05 13.34
N LYS A 726 20.14 -10.45 13.13
CA LYS A 726 19.82 -11.79 12.65
C LYS A 726 20.49 -12.08 11.30
N GLY A 727 20.78 -13.34 11.04
CA GLY A 727 21.36 -13.78 9.76
C GLY A 727 22.84 -13.46 9.57
N GLY A 728 23.61 -13.22 10.64
CA GLY A 728 25.03 -12.92 10.57
C GLY A 728 25.36 -11.49 10.04
N VAL A 729 24.36 -10.61 10.06
CA VAL A 729 24.52 -9.20 9.67
C VAL A 729 25.01 -8.38 10.87
N ALA A 730 25.91 -7.43 10.62
CA ALA A 730 26.41 -6.50 11.62
C ALA A 730 26.37 -5.06 11.13
N ILE A 731 25.93 -4.11 11.96
CA ILE A 731 25.84 -2.69 11.60
C ILE A 731 26.97 -1.94 12.31
N ARG A 732 27.91 -1.45 11.51
CA ARG A 732 29.07 -0.68 12.00
C ARG A 732 28.74 0.81 12.03
N GLY A 733 29.16 1.47 13.11
CA GLY A 733 28.95 2.89 13.32
C GLY A 733 27.53 3.26 13.72
N ALA A 734 26.61 2.32 13.96
CA ALA A 734 25.28 2.62 14.44
C ALA A 734 25.28 3.01 15.92
N LEU A 735 24.48 4.01 16.27
CA LEU A 735 24.26 4.45 17.65
C LEU A 735 23.10 3.70 18.33
N ALA A 736 22.04 3.36 17.56
CA ALA A 736 20.86 2.65 18.06
C ALA A 736 20.09 2.00 16.92
N ALA A 737 19.23 1.02 17.27
CA ALA A 737 18.27 0.42 16.36
C ALA A 737 16.89 0.33 17.04
N TYR A 738 15.84 0.76 16.32
CA TYR A 738 14.45 0.82 16.79
C TYR A 738 13.65 -0.19 15.95
N PRO A 739 13.36 -1.39 16.51
CA PRO A 739 12.68 -2.45 15.75
C PRO A 739 11.19 -2.17 15.59
N GLY A 740 10.60 -2.74 14.53
CA GLY A 740 9.15 -2.74 14.34
C GLY A 740 8.66 -2.03 13.07
N ILE A 741 9.51 -1.31 12.35
CA ILE A 741 9.07 -0.68 11.10
C ILE A 741 8.76 -1.72 10.02
N ALA A 742 7.60 -1.58 9.35
CA ALA A 742 7.17 -2.41 8.23
C ALA A 742 6.26 -1.60 7.27
N PRO A 743 6.17 -1.94 5.96
CA PRO A 743 6.75 -3.13 5.31
C PRO A 743 8.12 -2.83 4.68
N LEU A 744 9.10 -3.60 4.99
CA LEU A 744 10.44 -3.55 4.37
C LEU A 744 10.67 -4.77 3.45
N SER A 745 9.68 -5.12 2.66
CA SER A 745 9.75 -6.26 1.75
C SER A 745 10.57 -5.96 0.50
N GLY A 746 11.38 -6.91 0.08
CA GLY A 746 12.16 -6.87 -1.15
C GLY A 746 11.39 -7.18 -2.43
N GLY A 747 10.07 -7.02 -2.46
CA GLY A 747 9.24 -7.28 -3.63
C GLY A 747 8.69 -8.70 -3.74
N GLY A 748 7.57 -8.87 -4.44
CA GLY A 748 6.74 -10.07 -4.52
C GLY A 748 7.34 -11.29 -5.24
N TYR A 749 8.64 -11.43 -5.28
CA TYR A 749 9.29 -12.61 -5.81
C TYR A 749 10.03 -13.36 -4.71
N GLY A 750 9.34 -14.29 -4.04
CA GLY A 750 9.98 -15.41 -3.36
C GLY A 750 11.05 -15.07 -2.32
N GLY A 751 10.91 -14.00 -1.56
CA GLY A 751 11.88 -13.65 -0.51
C GLY A 751 13.19 -13.06 -1.02
N ASN A 752 13.32 -12.74 -2.29
CA ASN A 752 14.52 -12.15 -2.83
C ASN A 752 14.55 -10.63 -2.57
N THR A 753 15.59 -10.16 -1.91
CA THR A 753 15.80 -8.78 -1.47
C THR A 753 16.04 -7.77 -2.58
N SER A 754 16.07 -8.21 -3.83
CA SER A 754 16.47 -7.43 -5.00
C SER A 754 15.32 -6.74 -5.73
N GLY A 755 14.09 -6.80 -5.22
CA GLY A 755 12.94 -6.22 -5.91
C GLY A 755 12.94 -4.70 -5.93
N CYS A 756 12.44 -4.11 -7.01
CA CYS A 756 12.09 -2.71 -7.12
C CYS A 756 10.94 -2.42 -6.16
N VAL A 757 11.24 -2.18 -4.88
CA VAL A 757 10.23 -1.86 -3.88
C VAL A 757 9.90 -0.38 -3.97
N CYS A 758 8.92 -0.06 -4.78
CA CYS A 758 8.46 1.31 -4.92
C CYS A 758 7.70 1.81 -3.68
N ARG A 759 7.29 0.91 -2.79
CA ARG A 759 6.51 1.20 -1.57
C ARG A 759 7.19 0.66 -0.33
N VAL A 760 8.23 1.33 0.09
CA VAL A 760 8.87 1.11 1.38
C VAL A 760 8.32 2.11 2.38
N PRO A 761 8.32 1.79 3.69
CA PRO A 761 7.72 2.64 4.69
C PRO A 761 8.43 3.99 4.79
N ARG A 762 7.70 4.98 5.29
CA ARG A 762 8.23 6.26 5.71
C ARG A 762 7.96 6.43 7.19
N PHE A 763 8.98 6.81 7.92
CA PHE A 763 8.92 7.21 9.33
C PHE A 763 9.25 8.68 9.43
N ASP A 764 9.00 9.27 10.58
CA ASP A 764 9.32 10.66 10.83
C ASP A 764 9.95 10.86 12.19
N LEU A 765 10.60 12.00 12.35
CA LEU A 765 11.14 12.52 13.61
C LEU A 765 10.51 13.87 13.88
N ASP A 766 9.97 14.04 15.07
CA ASP A 766 9.59 15.38 15.50
C ASP A 766 10.80 16.21 15.96
N ARG A 767 10.55 17.47 16.29
CA ARG A 767 11.60 18.38 16.71
C ARG A 767 12.19 18.09 18.09
N TYR A 768 11.56 17.22 18.87
CA TYR A 768 12.10 16.68 20.12
C TYR A 768 13.04 15.48 19.89
N GLY A 769 12.98 14.88 18.69
CA GLY A 769 13.69 13.65 18.36
C GLY A 769 12.89 12.38 18.67
N ARG A 770 11.56 12.48 18.95
CA ARG A 770 10.70 11.30 19.02
C ARG A 770 10.53 10.72 17.62
N LEU A 771 10.57 9.40 17.55
CA LEU A 771 10.47 8.64 16.32
C LEU A 771 9.04 8.10 16.17
N VAL A 772 8.38 8.41 15.04
CA VAL A 772 7.09 7.82 14.65
C VAL A 772 7.26 6.93 13.43
N TYR A 773 6.85 5.67 13.52
CA TYR A 773 7.00 4.71 12.42
C TYR A 773 5.83 3.72 12.32
N PRO A 774 5.42 3.36 11.08
CA PRO A 774 4.34 2.42 10.85
C PRO A 774 4.82 0.97 10.93
N ASN A 775 3.91 0.08 11.34
CA ASN A 775 4.04 -1.36 11.21
C ASN A 775 2.84 -1.91 10.41
N ALA A 776 3.00 -2.08 9.11
CA ALA A 776 1.92 -2.57 8.26
C ALA A 776 1.50 -4.00 8.60
N VAL A 777 2.43 -4.85 9.07
CA VAL A 777 2.14 -6.24 9.43
C VAL A 777 1.24 -6.33 10.66
N ALA A 778 1.45 -5.43 11.62
CA ALA A 778 0.64 -5.34 12.83
C ALA A 778 -0.56 -4.37 12.69
N ASN A 779 -0.63 -3.58 11.62
CA ASN A 779 -1.58 -2.48 11.42
C ASN A 779 -1.52 -1.44 12.55
N THR A 780 -0.31 -1.11 13.00
CA THR A 780 -0.07 -0.17 14.09
C THR A 780 0.91 0.93 13.67
N VAL A 781 0.98 1.96 14.50
CA VAL A 781 2.01 3.00 14.47
C VAL A 781 2.60 3.11 15.87
N THR A 782 3.92 3.20 15.93
CA THR A 782 4.68 3.35 17.18
C THR A 782 5.24 4.77 17.28
N LEU A 783 5.09 5.38 18.45
CA LEU A 783 5.81 6.57 18.87
C LEU A 783 6.82 6.16 19.95
N ALA A 784 8.10 6.41 19.70
CA ALA A 784 9.19 6.08 20.62
C ALA A 784 10.07 7.32 20.88
N ASP A 785 10.72 7.34 22.02
CA ASP A 785 11.73 8.35 22.30
C ASP A 785 13.08 8.00 21.63
N ASN A 786 14.01 8.95 21.68
CA ASN A 786 15.33 8.83 21.07
C ASN A 786 16.25 7.81 21.78
N ALA A 787 15.88 7.33 22.97
CA ALA A 787 16.57 6.27 23.70
C ALA A 787 15.97 4.87 23.44
N GLY A 788 14.89 4.79 22.65
CA GLY A 788 14.23 3.55 22.27
C GLY A 788 13.15 3.08 23.24
N ASN A 789 12.71 3.93 24.17
CA ASN A 789 11.51 3.62 24.96
C ASN A 789 10.27 3.86 24.09
N VAL A 790 9.39 2.87 24.01
CA VAL A 790 8.09 3.03 23.37
C VAL A 790 7.21 3.90 24.27
N ILE A 791 6.81 5.06 23.80
CA ILE A 791 5.86 5.96 24.47
C ILE A 791 4.46 5.38 24.33
N LEU A 792 4.06 5.10 23.09
CA LEU A 792 2.79 4.43 22.79
C LEU A 792 2.84 3.70 21.46
N GLU A 793 2.02 2.67 21.34
CA GLU A 793 1.68 2.00 20.09
C GLU A 793 0.16 2.00 19.93
N PHE A 794 -0.33 2.42 18.79
CA PHE A 794 -1.74 2.63 18.53
C PHE A 794 -2.13 2.18 17.12
N GLY A 795 -3.45 2.14 16.88
CA GLY A 795 -4.05 1.62 15.66
C GLY A 795 -4.24 0.11 15.69
N ALA A 796 -5.16 -0.35 14.90
CA ALA A 796 -5.47 -1.75 14.71
C ALA A 796 -6.08 -1.95 13.32
N TYR A 797 -6.15 -3.19 12.87
CA TYR A 797 -6.71 -3.50 11.56
C TYR A 797 -8.13 -2.97 11.39
N GLY A 798 -8.34 -2.22 10.30
CA GLY A 798 -9.64 -1.79 9.83
C GLY A 798 -9.62 -1.53 8.33
N ASN A 799 -10.66 -1.98 7.62
CA ASN A 799 -10.83 -1.69 6.21
C ASN A 799 -11.43 -0.27 6.01
N PHE A 800 -11.75 0.07 4.75
CA PHE A 800 -12.32 1.39 4.42
C PHE A 800 -13.61 1.70 5.20
N ASP A 801 -14.43 0.68 5.48
CA ASP A 801 -15.72 0.83 6.16
C ASP A 801 -15.56 1.22 7.64
N SER A 802 -14.37 0.94 8.22
CA SER A 802 -14.09 1.31 9.60
C SER A 802 -13.97 2.83 9.74
N GLY A 803 -14.89 3.40 10.49
CA GLY A 803 -15.02 4.84 10.69
C GLY A 803 -15.66 5.60 9.52
N TYR A 804 -15.96 4.96 8.39
CA TYR A 804 -16.65 5.60 7.28
C TYR A 804 -18.15 5.73 7.57
N VAL A 805 -18.63 6.97 7.54
CA VAL A 805 -20.06 7.31 7.68
C VAL A 805 -20.62 7.59 6.30
N PRO A 806 -21.57 6.77 5.80
CA PRO A 806 -22.24 7.08 4.55
C PRO A 806 -22.96 8.44 4.61
N PRO A 807 -22.93 9.24 3.55
CA PRO A 807 -23.59 10.55 3.53
C PRO A 807 -25.10 10.51 3.85
N GLU A 808 -25.75 9.41 3.51
CA GLU A 808 -27.16 9.16 3.75
C GLU A 808 -27.49 8.59 5.14
N ALA A 809 -26.49 8.29 5.96
CA ALA A 809 -26.69 7.72 7.29
C ALA A 809 -27.35 8.73 8.24
N LYS A 810 -28.62 8.49 8.57
CA LYS A 810 -29.44 9.41 9.41
C LYS A 810 -28.91 9.58 10.83
N ASP A 811 -28.21 8.57 11.35
CA ASP A 811 -27.70 8.52 12.72
C ASP A 811 -26.19 8.81 12.81
N ALA A 812 -25.58 9.21 11.70
CA ALA A 812 -24.13 9.48 11.57
C ALA A 812 -23.23 8.35 12.08
N ARG A 813 -23.72 7.09 12.03
CA ARG A 813 -22.94 5.93 12.45
C ARG A 813 -22.08 5.40 11.30
N PRO A 814 -20.85 5.01 11.59
CA PRO A 814 -20.00 4.36 10.58
C PRO A 814 -20.54 2.97 10.23
N LEU A 815 -20.21 2.48 9.01
CA LEU A 815 -20.52 1.13 8.57
C LEU A 815 -19.91 0.08 9.52
N VAL A 816 -18.70 0.34 10.01
CA VAL A 816 -17.99 -0.46 11.00
C VAL A 816 -17.42 0.49 12.06
N ALA A 817 -17.81 0.29 13.32
CA ALA A 817 -17.46 1.19 14.44
C ALA A 817 -16.09 0.89 15.07
N VAL A 818 -15.45 -0.21 14.68
CA VAL A 818 -14.18 -0.68 15.26
C VAL A 818 -13.11 -0.84 14.18
N PRO A 819 -11.83 -0.73 14.55
CA PRO A 819 -11.29 -0.21 15.81
C PRO A 819 -11.43 1.32 15.91
N GLU A 820 -11.06 1.91 17.05
CA GLU A 820 -11.07 3.37 17.23
C GLU A 820 -10.18 4.09 16.22
N ILE A 821 -8.96 3.60 15.99
CA ILE A 821 -8.04 4.10 14.96
C ILE A 821 -7.82 2.98 13.95
N PRO A 822 -8.63 2.93 12.87
CA PRO A 822 -8.55 1.87 11.87
C PRO A 822 -7.43 2.11 10.86
N LEU A 823 -6.61 1.09 10.65
CA LEU A 823 -5.50 1.09 9.70
C LEU A 823 -5.51 -0.17 8.82
N GLY A 824 -5.49 0.02 7.50
CA GLY A 824 -5.34 -1.04 6.51
C GLY A 824 -3.98 -0.95 5.82
N TRP A 825 -2.94 -1.61 6.35
CA TRP A 825 -1.59 -1.61 5.80
C TRP A 825 -0.92 -0.22 5.83
N PRO A 826 -0.64 0.35 7.01
CA PRO A 826 -0.01 1.66 7.11
C PRO A 826 1.42 1.61 6.58
N THR A 827 1.76 2.50 5.64
CA THR A 827 3.07 2.54 4.99
C THR A 827 3.86 3.80 5.25
N GLY A 828 3.26 4.82 5.85
CA GLY A 828 3.94 6.07 6.16
C GLY A 828 3.37 6.73 7.40
N ALA A 829 4.24 7.37 8.17
CA ALA A 829 3.85 8.23 9.28
C ALA A 829 4.63 9.53 9.21
N ALA A 830 3.96 10.65 9.55
CA ALA A 830 4.57 11.97 9.74
C ALA A 830 3.93 12.65 10.94
N ILE A 831 4.69 13.50 11.62
CA ILE A 831 4.29 14.11 12.88
C ILE A 831 4.45 15.62 12.85
N THR A 832 3.43 16.33 13.36
CA THR A 832 3.46 17.78 13.64
C THR A 832 3.38 18.03 15.14
N GLU A 833 3.22 19.28 15.55
CA GLU A 833 3.03 19.64 16.96
C GLU A 833 1.76 19.05 17.58
N ARG A 834 0.73 18.82 16.77
CA ARG A 834 -0.61 18.45 17.24
C ARG A 834 -1.15 17.15 16.66
N HIS A 835 -0.57 16.65 15.58
CA HIS A 835 -1.13 15.51 14.85
C HIS A 835 -0.07 14.53 14.38
N ILE A 836 -0.49 13.28 14.26
CA ILE A 836 0.22 12.25 13.49
C ILE A 836 -0.62 11.94 12.26
N TYR A 837 0.01 11.93 11.08
CA TYR A 837 -0.60 11.59 9.80
C TYR A 837 -0.07 10.25 9.34
N ILE A 838 -0.97 9.37 8.88
CA ILE A 838 -0.65 7.99 8.51
C ILE A 838 -1.15 7.70 7.11
N CYS A 839 -0.29 7.19 6.23
CA CYS A 839 -0.71 6.61 4.95
C CYS A 839 -1.42 5.29 5.20
N ASP A 840 -2.73 5.31 5.12
CA ASP A 840 -3.60 4.13 5.24
C ASP A 840 -3.82 3.53 3.84
N THR A 841 -2.84 2.73 3.42
CA THR A 841 -2.60 2.38 2.02
C THR A 841 -3.73 1.58 1.39
N TYR A 842 -4.20 0.50 2.03
CA TYR A 842 -5.32 -0.28 1.49
C TYR A 842 -6.61 0.54 1.42
N ASN A 843 -6.80 1.45 2.35
CA ASN A 843 -8.01 2.27 2.43
C ASN A 843 -7.90 3.55 1.58
N ARG A 844 -6.75 3.80 0.95
CA ARG A 844 -6.49 4.94 0.03
C ARG A 844 -6.82 6.30 0.63
N ARG A 845 -6.47 6.47 1.92
CA ARG A 845 -6.71 7.69 2.67
C ARG A 845 -5.50 8.01 3.56
N LEU A 846 -5.44 9.23 4.06
CA LEU A 846 -4.61 9.56 5.21
C LEU A 846 -5.49 9.50 6.46
N VAL A 847 -4.94 8.97 7.54
CA VAL A 847 -5.54 9.02 8.87
C VAL A 847 -4.82 10.09 9.67
N ARG A 848 -5.53 11.16 10.06
CA ARG A 848 -5.04 12.14 11.03
C ARG A 848 -5.42 11.65 12.42
N VAL A 849 -4.44 11.58 13.29
CA VAL A 849 -4.57 11.23 14.72
C VAL A 849 -4.19 12.45 15.52
N ASP A 850 -5.06 12.87 16.45
CA ASP A 850 -4.83 14.02 17.29
C ASP A 850 -3.98 13.61 18.50
N LEU A 851 -2.91 14.37 18.77
CA LEU A 851 -2.09 14.23 19.96
C LEU A 851 -2.77 14.93 21.13
N GLY A 852 -2.86 14.25 22.26
CA GLY A 852 -3.34 14.76 23.53
C GLY A 852 -2.37 14.40 24.65
N TYR A 853 -2.59 14.98 25.81
CA TYR A 853 -1.75 14.77 27.00
C TYR A 853 -2.65 14.65 28.24
N ALA A 854 -2.25 13.78 29.16
CA ALA A 854 -3.00 13.59 30.41
C ALA A 854 -2.91 14.81 31.30
N ALA A 855 -1.76 15.50 31.32
CA ALA A 855 -1.60 16.76 32.04
C ALA A 855 -0.68 17.72 31.29
N GLU A 856 -0.95 19.00 31.42
CA GLU A 856 -0.12 20.12 30.95
C GLU A 856 0.01 21.16 32.07
N ALA A 857 1.23 21.68 32.26
CA ALA A 857 1.49 22.82 33.12
C ALA A 857 2.50 23.75 32.46
N ALA A 858 2.36 25.04 32.74
CA ALA A 858 3.28 26.05 32.22
C ALA A 858 3.59 27.12 33.29
N CYS A 859 4.79 27.65 33.20
CA CYS A 859 5.24 28.76 34.07
C CYS A 859 5.97 29.82 33.27
N ASP A 860 5.92 31.07 33.71
CA ASP A 860 6.56 32.17 33.02
C ASP A 860 8.10 32.05 33.13
N VAL A 861 8.79 32.36 32.05
CA VAL A 861 10.22 32.50 32.01
C VAL A 861 10.52 33.99 32.31
N ARG A 862 10.99 34.28 33.53
CA ARG A 862 11.25 35.67 34.00
C ARG A 862 12.72 35.98 34.05
#